data_3902f189c64305959f0a66fd1222b009
#
_entry.id   3902f189c64305959f0a66fd1222b009
#
_cell.length_a   1.000
_cell.length_b   1.000
_cell.length_c   1.000
_cell.angle_alpha   90.00
_cell.angle_beta   90.00
_cell.angle_gamma   90.00
#
_symmetry.space_group_name_H-M   'P 1'
#
loop_
_entity.id
_entity.type
_entity.pdbx_description
1 polymer ?
#
loop_
_entity_poly.entity_id
_entity_poly.type
_entity_poly.pdbx_seq_one_letter_code
_entity_poly.pdbx_strand_id
1 'polypeptide(L)'
;MSDLLSISSTAVMAYQRALGTVSNNIANVGTEGYSRQDVSLTANTPSKQGNVYIGNGVRFAGIQRQVDDFVQSNLRNSQSDLTTQEPMLSYANRVVDIMGGESTGLTSALNQFFDAARDLSADPASGIQRANFMAKSDNVTSRFRELSGQLGNIDDETREAINVKVAELNTLVAQLALVNKQLAKAVSVDKQPPELLDQRDRVLQQISSLSRITTKFDAKGAVSVSLGSSMQTGLVLAGNVAKPLNVSFSDGVDGKVELVVDLYGPAPRGIASLSSGEIGGLLSFREQVLAPARNALDDLARTFVSEVNGIHRDSLDAYGNPGGDLFQFDVSYEHISQGMSVAIDDPLKIAVAGQFRVLESPFNPSPVDARISYEAPVAALPSDISKVLDNNPNPSAAKTIAIGATQPFSMLTSIAAGTVDTVVYLDNLQAGQQVQVMTREGVHVLGSELDDDAQNTILRENFGFVKESRYSTSYLNQTGDLAYRMSDLFLGAKAAPTLRQVFDDTGRPMDGVPMESTLKGARIQNDLTGDAGGEVIASGALMLNGQELGALTTAAGTLQATEIAAWLNAASVEGLTASASNQIVIPSTQLQLNRSLTLQSTSGTMSTINTPASGSFADVSELMTAINAVRLTSGVQATVSDSGDLVLENLPAYAGEHITIGPADLSLGVSDNALGLTAGAIGGQVTLTRSLADPNADEIRISLGETGTAIDLQTLGLRMGVYIEGAASDEYLVVVQGEGELKAAASYTASALDQKQAVRGEPFDIEFTSRTRYTITDKTTGTVLTTRNFDPLLLPPTIRYRGVELTFTSPPEMGDLFSVDGNHDGIGNNEGALRMVELESRRVVPGGKTLSEAYIQKVSDVGNLAQQALVAKDALSVVYDQAVEARDTVSGVSLDEEAAALIRFQQAYQASAKVMQTASTLFDAILRVG
;
A
#
# COMPACT_ATOMS: atom_id res chain seq x y z
N MET A 1 8.37 -38.52 93.04
CA MET A 1 6.90 -38.25 92.95
C MET A 1 6.56 -36.86 92.42
N SER A 2 7.42 -35.86 92.69
CA SER A 2 7.27 -34.52 92.05
C SER A 2 7.28 -34.60 90.53
N ASP A 3 7.96 -35.56 89.93
CA ASP A 3 8.05 -35.76 88.50
C ASP A 3 6.71 -36.19 87.83
N LEU A 4 5.94 -37.09 88.59
CA LEU A 4 4.66 -37.54 87.99
C LEU A 4 3.61 -36.44 88.04
N LEU A 5 3.61 -35.61 89.09
CA LEU A 5 2.74 -34.48 89.21
C LEU A 5 3.08 -33.37 88.23
N SER A 6 4.37 -33.14 87.94
CA SER A 6 4.89 -32.21 86.92
C SER A 6 4.55 -32.66 85.51
N ILE A 7 4.76 -33.95 85.19
CA ILE A 7 4.43 -34.56 83.91
C ILE A 7 2.94 -34.46 83.59
N SER A 8 2.11 -34.81 84.57
CA SER A 8 0.64 -34.73 84.38
C SER A 8 0.12 -33.28 84.30
N SER A 9 0.69 -32.37 85.10
CA SER A 9 0.35 -30.96 85.07
C SER A 9 0.70 -30.29 83.65
N THR A 10 1.91 -30.62 83.14
CA THR A 10 2.32 -30.14 81.83
C THR A 10 1.46 -30.74 80.71
N ALA A 11 1.06 -32.03 80.84
CA ALA A 11 0.15 -32.67 79.90
C ALA A 11 -1.26 -32.03 79.87
N VAL A 12 -1.84 -31.81 81.13
CA VAL A 12 -3.16 -31.15 81.24
C VAL A 12 -3.17 -29.79 80.60
N MET A 13 -2.17 -28.94 80.86
CA MET A 13 -2.06 -27.63 80.26
C MET A 13 -1.88 -27.69 78.75
N ALA A 14 -1.12 -28.65 78.23
CA ALA A 14 -0.89 -28.83 76.85
C ALA A 14 -2.18 -29.25 76.06
N TYR A 15 -2.93 -30.24 76.63
CA TYR A 15 -4.20 -30.72 76.08
C TYR A 15 -5.34 -29.69 76.23
N GLN A 16 -5.34 -28.87 77.29
CA GLN A 16 -6.30 -27.76 77.41
C GLN A 16 -6.09 -26.74 76.31
N ARG A 17 -4.86 -26.40 75.94
CA ARG A 17 -4.58 -25.52 74.84
C ARG A 17 -4.95 -26.15 73.47
N ALA A 18 -4.70 -27.47 73.34
CA ALA A 18 -5.11 -28.20 72.14
C ALA A 18 -6.65 -28.20 71.98
N LEU A 19 -7.40 -28.41 73.03
CA LEU A 19 -8.86 -28.29 73.01
C LEU A 19 -9.33 -26.88 72.63
N GLY A 20 -8.65 -25.87 73.13
CA GLY A 20 -8.94 -24.48 72.79
C GLY A 20 -8.70 -24.19 71.24
N THR A 21 -7.64 -24.75 70.70
CA THR A 21 -7.32 -24.63 69.28
C THR A 21 -8.34 -25.33 68.39
N VAL A 22 -8.71 -26.60 68.73
CA VAL A 22 -9.77 -27.34 68.04
C VAL A 22 -11.11 -26.61 68.12
N SER A 23 -11.47 -26.07 69.26
CA SER A 23 -12.68 -25.28 69.43
C SER A 23 -12.63 -24.00 68.61
N ASN A 24 -11.47 -23.37 68.47
CA ASN A 24 -11.28 -22.20 67.59
C ASN A 24 -11.42 -22.59 66.13
N ASN A 25 -10.86 -23.71 65.67
CA ASN A 25 -11.05 -24.25 64.34
C ASN A 25 -12.55 -24.46 64.00
N ILE A 26 -13.26 -25.16 64.88
CA ILE A 26 -14.70 -25.42 64.72
C ILE A 26 -15.51 -24.11 64.65
N ALA A 27 -15.20 -23.16 65.55
CA ALA A 27 -15.89 -21.87 65.55
C ALA A 27 -15.66 -21.05 64.27
N ASN A 28 -14.53 -21.24 63.57
CA ASN A 28 -14.13 -20.50 62.38
C ASN A 28 -14.25 -21.30 61.09
N VAL A 29 -14.91 -22.46 61.05
CA VAL A 29 -15.08 -23.30 59.85
C VAL A 29 -15.72 -22.55 58.67
N GLY A 30 -16.59 -21.61 58.95
CA GLY A 30 -17.23 -20.76 57.93
C GLY A 30 -16.58 -19.38 57.74
N THR A 31 -15.42 -19.12 58.36
CA THR A 31 -14.75 -17.83 58.25
C THR A 31 -13.84 -17.84 57.02
N GLU A 32 -14.13 -16.99 56.06
CA GLU A 32 -13.34 -16.89 54.82
C GLU A 32 -11.87 -16.54 55.08
N GLY A 33 -10.97 -17.29 54.48
CA GLY A 33 -9.51 -17.12 54.59
C GLY A 33 -8.95 -17.57 55.95
N TYR A 34 -9.72 -18.27 56.74
CA TYR A 34 -9.21 -18.93 57.97
C TYR A 34 -8.41 -20.17 57.61
N SER A 35 -7.22 -20.31 58.18
CA SER A 35 -6.39 -21.50 58.01
C SER A 35 -6.47 -22.38 59.30
N ARG A 36 -6.68 -23.68 59.09
CA ARG A 36 -6.65 -24.66 60.16
C ARG A 36 -5.39 -24.53 61.03
N GLN A 37 -5.57 -24.50 62.31
CA GLN A 37 -4.50 -24.39 63.32
C GLN A 37 -4.25 -25.75 63.94
N ASP A 38 -2.99 -26.16 64.04
CA ASP A 38 -2.59 -27.35 64.67
C ASP A 38 -1.68 -27.03 65.86
N VAL A 39 -1.78 -27.89 66.90
CA VAL A 39 -1.01 -27.69 68.09
C VAL A 39 0.28 -28.52 68.04
N SER A 40 1.40 -27.82 68.08
CA SER A 40 2.71 -28.47 68.19
C SER A 40 3.03 -28.83 69.60
N LEU A 41 3.08 -30.11 69.85
CA LEU A 41 3.45 -30.68 71.17
C LEU A 41 4.85 -31.31 71.07
N THR A 42 5.75 -30.94 72.00
CA THR A 42 7.12 -31.46 72.03
C THR A 42 7.43 -32.07 73.39
N ALA A 43 8.25 -33.08 73.40
CA ALA A 43 8.71 -33.67 74.70
C ALA A 43 9.58 -32.66 75.47
N ASN A 44 9.35 -32.55 76.80
CA ASN A 44 10.27 -31.80 77.64
C ASN A 44 11.65 -32.49 77.67
N THR A 45 12.70 -31.67 77.90
CA THR A 45 14.07 -32.21 78.07
C THR A 45 14.13 -33.28 79.20
N PRO A 46 14.55 -34.47 78.85
CA PRO A 46 14.64 -35.54 79.92
C PRO A 46 15.61 -35.13 81.01
N SER A 47 15.23 -35.43 82.20
CA SER A 47 16.10 -35.28 83.44
C SER A 47 16.98 -36.52 83.61
N LYS A 48 18.22 -36.32 84.02
CA LYS A 48 19.15 -37.42 84.34
C LYS A 48 19.02 -37.78 85.77
N GLN A 49 18.56 -38.99 86.07
CA GLN A 49 18.57 -39.55 87.41
C GLN A 49 19.54 -40.74 87.47
N GLY A 50 20.67 -40.51 88.02
CA GLY A 50 21.72 -41.54 88.10
C GLY A 50 22.26 -41.81 86.66
N ASN A 51 22.18 -43.06 86.17
CA ASN A 51 22.61 -43.47 84.88
C ASN A 51 21.44 -43.55 83.83
N VAL A 52 20.26 -43.17 84.22
CA VAL A 52 19.07 -43.28 83.36
C VAL A 52 18.49 -41.86 83.06
N TYR A 53 18.04 -41.66 81.84
CA TYR A 53 17.29 -40.43 81.44
C TYR A 53 15.78 -40.68 81.59
N ILE A 54 15.10 -39.88 82.37
CA ILE A 54 13.65 -39.96 82.60
C ILE A 54 13.00 -38.81 81.81
N GLY A 55 11.95 -39.12 81.06
CA GLY A 55 11.19 -38.15 80.33
C GLY A 55 10.38 -37.22 81.25
N ASN A 56 10.37 -35.92 80.94
CA ASN A 56 9.73 -34.88 81.78
C ASN A 56 8.37 -34.41 81.23
N GLY A 57 7.64 -35.29 80.52
CA GLY A 57 6.32 -34.97 79.97
C GLY A 57 6.37 -34.19 78.68
N VAL A 58 5.27 -33.56 78.34
CA VAL A 58 5.01 -32.82 77.12
C VAL A 58 4.87 -31.33 77.40
N ARG A 59 5.40 -30.51 76.46
CA ARG A 59 5.16 -29.05 76.51
C ARG A 59 4.46 -28.60 75.23
N PHE A 60 3.65 -27.63 75.41
CA PHE A 60 3.11 -26.89 74.32
C PHE A 60 4.23 -26.04 73.67
N ALA A 61 4.55 -26.30 72.32
CA ALA A 61 5.57 -25.57 71.61
C ALA A 61 5.00 -24.35 70.92
N GLY A 62 3.77 -24.45 70.36
CA GLY A 62 3.08 -23.36 69.75
C GLY A 62 1.85 -23.83 68.93
N ILE A 63 1.13 -22.92 68.36
CA ILE A 63 0.07 -23.13 67.37
C ILE A 63 0.66 -22.84 66.02
N GLN A 64 0.54 -23.80 65.12
CA GLN A 64 1.01 -23.64 63.70
C GLN A 64 -0.17 -23.68 62.74
N ARG A 65 -0.15 -22.88 61.75
CA ARG A 65 -1.13 -22.94 60.63
C ARG A 65 -0.75 -24.09 59.71
N GLN A 66 -1.75 -24.79 59.21
CA GLN A 66 -1.58 -25.74 58.11
C GLN A 66 -1.74 -24.99 56.78
N VAL A 67 -0.63 -24.63 56.15
CA VAL A 67 -0.61 -23.88 54.92
C VAL A 67 0.53 -24.37 54.02
N ASP A 68 0.25 -24.50 52.74
CA ASP A 68 1.26 -24.77 51.72
C ASP A 68 1.42 -23.53 50.84
N ASP A 69 2.62 -22.98 50.83
CA ASP A 69 2.93 -21.73 50.09
C ASP A 69 2.78 -21.91 48.56
N PHE A 70 3.02 -23.12 48.03
CA PHE A 70 2.84 -23.43 46.62
C PHE A 70 1.34 -23.40 46.26
N VAL A 71 0.50 -24.07 47.04
CA VAL A 71 -0.95 -24.09 46.87
C VAL A 71 -1.54 -22.68 46.99
N GLN A 72 -1.09 -21.89 47.95
CA GLN A 72 -1.50 -20.48 48.09
C GLN A 72 -1.06 -19.63 46.92
N SER A 73 0.14 -19.85 46.38
CA SER A 73 0.62 -19.15 45.20
C SER A 73 -0.20 -19.52 43.96
N ASN A 74 -0.52 -20.80 43.80
CA ASN A 74 -1.33 -21.29 42.70
C ASN A 74 -2.75 -20.71 42.74
N LEU A 75 -3.38 -20.66 43.92
CA LEU A 75 -4.69 -20.04 44.12
C LEU A 75 -4.67 -18.54 43.68
N ARG A 76 -3.66 -17.77 44.12
CA ARG A 76 -3.51 -16.36 43.78
C ARG A 76 -3.33 -16.17 42.25
N ASN A 77 -2.53 -17.02 41.60
CA ASN A 77 -2.32 -16.98 40.17
C ASN A 77 -3.60 -17.30 39.40
N SER A 78 -4.30 -18.38 39.78
CA SER A 78 -5.56 -18.77 39.13
C SER A 78 -6.63 -17.70 39.30
N GLN A 79 -6.71 -17.06 40.48
CA GLN A 79 -7.60 -15.94 40.71
C GLN A 79 -7.28 -14.75 39.79
N SER A 80 -5.99 -14.38 39.69
CA SER A 80 -5.56 -13.28 38.86
C SER A 80 -5.87 -13.54 37.38
N ASP A 81 -5.70 -14.78 36.90
CA ASP A 81 -5.99 -15.16 35.53
C ASP A 81 -7.51 -15.13 35.25
N LEU A 82 -8.32 -15.62 36.22
CA LEU A 82 -9.78 -15.56 36.09
C LEU A 82 -10.30 -14.13 36.08
N THR A 83 -9.86 -13.28 36.99
CA THR A 83 -10.34 -11.89 37.12
C THR A 83 -9.90 -11.00 35.95
N THR A 84 -8.91 -11.41 35.13
CA THR A 84 -8.51 -10.76 33.91
C THR A 84 -9.63 -10.79 32.85
N GLN A 85 -10.39 -11.89 32.80
CA GLN A 85 -11.37 -12.10 31.75
C GLN A 85 -12.67 -11.32 31.95
N GLU A 86 -12.99 -10.92 33.13
CA GLU A 86 -14.26 -10.25 33.44
C GLU A 86 -14.40 -8.87 32.82
N PRO A 87 -13.46 -7.92 33.00
CA PRO A 87 -13.52 -6.65 32.33
C PRO A 87 -13.36 -6.81 30.80
N MET A 88 -12.51 -7.71 30.33
CA MET A 88 -12.34 -8.00 28.92
C MET A 88 -13.67 -8.41 28.26
N LEU A 89 -14.39 -9.38 28.85
CA LEU A 89 -15.67 -9.85 28.35
C LEU A 89 -16.76 -8.79 28.43
N SER A 90 -16.87 -8.11 29.56
CA SER A 90 -17.92 -7.12 29.81
C SER A 90 -17.83 -5.95 28.84
N TYR A 91 -16.65 -5.37 28.68
CA TYR A 91 -16.45 -4.21 27.83
C TYR A 91 -16.42 -4.60 26.33
N ALA A 92 -15.87 -5.77 25.96
CA ALA A 92 -15.90 -6.24 24.58
C ALA A 92 -17.33 -6.48 24.09
N ASN A 93 -18.21 -7.07 24.91
CA ASN A 93 -19.61 -7.22 24.59
C ASN A 93 -20.30 -5.86 24.36
N ARG A 94 -20.00 -4.85 25.18
CA ARG A 94 -20.55 -3.51 25.01
C ARG A 94 -20.09 -2.87 23.68
N VAL A 95 -18.84 -3.08 23.27
CA VAL A 95 -18.35 -2.63 21.96
C VAL A 95 -19.11 -3.34 20.85
N VAL A 96 -19.35 -4.66 20.96
CA VAL A 96 -20.17 -5.42 19.99
C VAL A 96 -21.58 -4.89 19.93
N ASP A 97 -22.22 -4.61 21.05
CA ASP A 97 -23.58 -4.07 21.12
C ASP A 97 -23.68 -2.68 20.46
N ILE A 98 -22.66 -1.83 20.65
CA ILE A 98 -22.60 -0.48 20.06
C ILE A 98 -22.40 -0.56 18.55
N MET A 99 -21.47 -1.38 18.10
CA MET A 99 -21.10 -1.48 16.69
C MET A 99 -22.03 -2.41 15.90
N GLY A 100 -22.53 -3.49 16.51
CA GLY A 100 -23.24 -4.58 15.83
C GLY A 100 -24.75 -4.42 15.64
N GLY A 101 -25.34 -3.28 16.03
CA GLY A 101 -26.79 -3.06 15.93
C GLY A 101 -27.32 -3.11 14.50
N GLU A 102 -28.19 -4.06 14.16
CA GLU A 102 -28.71 -4.29 12.80
C GLU A 102 -29.41 -3.07 12.19
N SER A 103 -30.24 -2.37 12.95
CA SER A 103 -31.02 -1.22 12.47
C SER A 103 -30.31 0.13 12.72
N THR A 104 -29.38 0.15 13.68
CA THR A 104 -28.68 1.36 14.13
C THR A 104 -27.18 1.30 13.77
N GLY A 105 -26.72 0.23 13.10
CA GLY A 105 -25.35 0.06 12.70
C GLY A 105 -24.91 1.01 11.57
N LEU A 106 -23.61 1.22 11.44
CA LEU A 106 -23.04 2.02 10.37
C LEU A 106 -23.39 1.47 8.97
N THR A 107 -23.47 0.15 8.83
CA THR A 107 -23.87 -0.52 7.58
C THR A 107 -25.24 -0.04 7.10
N SER A 108 -26.22 0.11 8.01
CA SER A 108 -27.54 0.62 7.66
C SER A 108 -27.47 2.07 7.14
N ALA A 109 -26.66 2.92 7.76
CA ALA A 109 -26.48 4.31 7.32
C ALA A 109 -25.78 4.38 5.95
N LEU A 110 -24.75 3.56 5.73
CA LEU A 110 -24.08 3.45 4.42
C LEU A 110 -25.02 2.95 3.34
N ASN A 111 -25.83 1.91 3.59
CA ASN A 111 -26.80 1.41 2.63
C ASN A 111 -27.81 2.50 2.27
N GLN A 112 -28.34 3.25 3.25
CA GLN A 112 -29.28 4.34 2.99
C GLN A 112 -28.63 5.48 2.17
N PHE A 113 -27.33 5.71 2.34
CA PHE A 113 -26.59 6.67 1.53
C PHE A 113 -26.47 6.20 0.08
N PHE A 114 -26.12 4.92 -0.15
CA PHE A 114 -26.03 4.36 -1.50
C PHE A 114 -27.41 4.24 -2.16
N ASP A 115 -28.47 3.92 -1.42
CA ASP A 115 -29.84 3.94 -1.93
C ASP A 115 -30.24 5.35 -2.37
N ALA A 116 -29.93 6.37 -1.58
CA ALA A 116 -30.19 7.75 -1.95
C ALA A 116 -29.34 8.22 -3.16
N ALA A 117 -28.11 7.72 -3.28
CA ALA A 117 -27.30 7.96 -4.49
C ALA A 117 -27.91 7.30 -5.72
N ARG A 118 -28.49 6.10 -5.57
CA ARG A 118 -29.22 5.38 -6.64
C ARG A 118 -30.47 6.12 -7.07
N ASP A 119 -31.27 6.60 -6.10
CA ASP A 119 -32.46 7.41 -6.37
C ASP A 119 -32.07 8.71 -7.09
N LEU A 120 -30.97 9.36 -6.65
CA LEU A 120 -30.45 10.56 -7.28
C LEU A 120 -29.91 10.29 -8.69
N SER A 121 -29.32 9.10 -8.93
CA SER A 121 -28.88 8.71 -10.27
C SER A 121 -30.02 8.53 -11.27
N ALA A 122 -31.21 8.17 -10.79
CA ALA A 122 -32.40 8.02 -11.63
C ALA A 122 -33.00 9.39 -12.04
N ASP A 123 -32.87 10.41 -11.18
CA ASP A 123 -33.35 11.77 -11.49
C ASP A 123 -32.36 12.84 -10.94
N PRO A 124 -31.21 13.04 -11.60
CA PRO A 124 -30.15 13.92 -11.13
C PRO A 124 -30.52 15.40 -11.14
N ALA A 125 -31.55 15.79 -11.90
CA ALA A 125 -32.04 17.16 -11.96
C ALA A 125 -33.00 17.52 -10.79
N SER A 126 -33.49 16.50 -10.06
CA SER A 126 -34.45 16.67 -8.99
C SER A 126 -33.84 17.30 -7.74
N GLY A 127 -34.26 18.51 -7.38
CA GLY A 127 -33.89 19.15 -6.12
C GLY A 127 -34.33 18.35 -4.89
N ILE A 128 -35.44 17.58 -5.00
CA ILE A 128 -35.94 16.71 -3.92
C ILE A 128 -34.98 15.56 -3.68
N GLN A 129 -34.52 14.88 -4.74
CA GLN A 129 -33.57 13.77 -4.61
C GLN A 129 -32.20 14.27 -4.09
N ARG A 130 -31.74 15.45 -4.51
CA ARG A 130 -30.53 16.08 -3.96
C ARG A 130 -30.65 16.37 -2.47
N ALA A 131 -31.80 16.91 -2.04
CA ALA A 131 -32.06 17.15 -0.62
C ALA A 131 -32.15 15.84 0.19
N ASN A 132 -32.77 14.80 -0.36
CA ASN A 132 -32.78 13.48 0.25
C ASN A 132 -31.37 12.88 0.39
N PHE A 133 -30.58 12.94 -0.67
CA PHE A 133 -29.18 12.48 -0.65
C PHE A 133 -28.35 13.24 0.39
N MET A 134 -28.51 14.55 0.48
CA MET A 134 -27.86 15.38 1.49
C MET A 134 -28.26 14.96 2.91
N ALA A 135 -29.56 14.70 3.16
CA ALA A 135 -30.04 14.22 4.45
C ALA A 135 -29.46 12.84 4.83
N LYS A 136 -29.31 11.94 3.84
CA LYS A 136 -28.67 10.64 4.07
C LYS A 136 -27.15 10.74 4.26
N SER A 137 -26.52 11.69 3.60
CA SER A 137 -25.10 12.05 3.83
C SER A 137 -24.88 12.54 5.28
N ASP A 138 -25.78 13.40 5.76
CA ASP A 138 -25.73 13.87 7.15
C ASP A 138 -26.03 12.75 8.17
N ASN A 139 -26.90 11.80 7.82
CA ASN A 139 -27.14 10.62 8.64
C ASN A 139 -25.88 9.75 8.78
N VAL A 140 -25.12 9.53 7.71
CA VAL A 140 -23.85 8.79 7.77
C VAL A 140 -22.85 9.49 8.68
N THR A 141 -22.65 10.81 8.52
CA THR A 141 -21.74 11.59 9.39
C THR A 141 -22.15 11.53 10.85
N SER A 142 -23.48 11.66 11.10
CA SER A 142 -24.04 11.57 12.44
C SER A 142 -23.80 10.20 13.07
N ARG A 143 -23.88 9.14 12.28
CA ARG A 143 -23.62 7.77 12.75
C ARG A 143 -22.14 7.53 13.07
N PHE A 144 -21.23 8.03 12.25
CA PHE A 144 -19.79 8.00 12.57
C PHE A 144 -19.48 8.74 13.87
N ARG A 145 -20.02 9.95 14.04
CA ARG A 145 -19.85 10.74 15.28
C ARG A 145 -20.41 10.03 16.50
N GLU A 146 -21.61 9.46 16.38
CA GLU A 146 -22.27 8.75 17.48
C GLU A 146 -21.45 7.54 17.93
N LEU A 147 -21.03 6.68 16.99
CA LEU A 147 -20.20 5.51 17.27
C LEU A 147 -18.86 5.91 17.90
N SER A 148 -18.19 6.91 17.34
CA SER A 148 -16.94 7.44 17.88
C SER A 148 -17.13 8.00 19.29
N GLY A 149 -18.21 8.75 19.53
CA GLY A 149 -18.54 9.26 20.86
C GLY A 149 -18.85 8.17 21.87
N GLN A 150 -19.60 7.12 21.49
CA GLN A 150 -19.91 6.00 22.36
C GLN A 150 -18.64 5.19 22.71
N LEU A 151 -17.75 4.96 21.74
CA LEU A 151 -16.44 4.34 22.01
C LEU A 151 -15.56 5.25 22.89
N GLY A 152 -15.64 6.57 22.70
CA GLY A 152 -14.99 7.53 23.57
C GLY A 152 -15.46 7.45 25.02
N ASN A 153 -16.78 7.33 25.23
CA ASN A 153 -17.34 7.16 26.60
C ASN A 153 -16.82 5.86 27.26
N ILE A 154 -16.66 4.76 26.49
CA ILE A 154 -16.04 3.52 27.01
C ILE A 154 -14.56 3.79 27.38
N ASP A 155 -13.85 4.59 26.59
CA ASP A 155 -12.46 4.96 26.89
C ASP A 155 -12.37 5.69 28.25
N ASP A 156 -13.20 6.70 28.45
CA ASP A 156 -13.25 7.46 29.69
C ASP A 156 -13.64 6.58 30.88
N GLU A 157 -14.64 5.72 30.70
CA GLU A 157 -15.08 4.79 31.76
C GLU A 157 -13.97 3.80 32.14
N THR A 158 -13.25 3.27 31.17
CA THR A 158 -12.14 2.34 31.43
C THR A 158 -10.93 3.03 32.07
N ARG A 159 -10.66 4.30 31.71
CA ARG A 159 -9.62 5.12 32.37
C ARG A 159 -9.97 5.32 33.85
N GLU A 160 -11.23 5.66 34.13
CA GLU A 160 -11.69 5.83 35.51
C GLU A 160 -11.69 4.50 36.30
N ALA A 161 -12.13 3.41 35.66
CA ALA A 161 -12.06 2.08 36.28
C ALA A 161 -10.63 1.69 36.66
N ILE A 162 -9.65 1.96 35.79
CA ILE A 162 -8.23 1.71 36.07
C ILE A 162 -7.77 2.57 37.25
N ASN A 163 -8.11 3.86 37.30
CA ASN A 163 -7.77 4.76 38.39
C ASN A 163 -8.30 4.24 39.72
N VAL A 164 -9.58 3.84 39.75
CA VAL A 164 -10.22 3.27 40.95
C VAL A 164 -9.54 2.00 41.40
N LYS A 165 -9.24 1.08 40.45
CA LYS A 165 -8.58 -0.19 40.80
C LYS A 165 -7.12 -0.02 41.24
N VAL A 166 -6.41 0.96 40.71
CA VAL A 166 -5.07 1.33 41.16
C VAL A 166 -5.10 1.94 42.57
N ALA A 167 -6.10 2.79 42.87
CA ALA A 167 -6.29 3.34 44.21
C ALA A 167 -6.64 2.23 45.24
N GLU A 168 -7.50 1.27 44.89
CA GLU A 168 -7.81 0.09 45.66
C GLU A 168 -6.55 -0.75 45.91
N LEU A 169 -5.76 -1.04 44.89
CA LEU A 169 -4.47 -1.74 45.01
C LEU A 169 -3.55 -1.03 46.02
N ASN A 170 -3.39 0.29 45.88
CA ASN A 170 -2.52 1.05 46.77
C ASN A 170 -3.00 1.00 48.23
N THR A 171 -4.32 0.99 48.44
CA THR A 171 -4.91 0.84 49.76
C THR A 171 -4.59 -0.52 50.35
N LEU A 172 -4.74 -1.59 49.60
CA LEU A 172 -4.42 -2.96 50.04
C LEU A 172 -2.92 -3.12 50.29
N VAL A 173 -2.06 -2.56 49.49
CA VAL A 173 -0.60 -2.54 49.69
C VAL A 173 -0.25 -1.80 51.01
N ALA A 174 -0.90 -0.69 51.29
CA ALA A 174 -0.71 0.06 52.54
C ALA A 174 -1.20 -0.76 53.76
N GLN A 175 -2.34 -1.45 53.66
CA GLN A 175 -2.83 -2.39 54.71
C GLN A 175 -1.83 -3.51 54.93
N LEU A 176 -1.28 -4.11 53.87
CA LEU A 176 -0.29 -5.16 53.96
C LEU A 176 1.01 -4.66 54.63
N ALA A 177 1.42 -3.41 54.37
CA ALA A 177 2.55 -2.79 55.04
C ALA A 177 2.33 -2.67 56.55
N LEU A 178 1.08 -2.37 57.00
CA LEU A 178 0.72 -2.36 58.42
C LEU A 178 0.75 -3.75 59.05
N VAL A 179 0.26 -4.76 58.33
CA VAL A 179 0.36 -6.17 58.76
C VAL A 179 1.83 -6.58 58.87
N ASN A 180 2.65 -6.29 57.90
CA ASN A 180 4.09 -6.55 57.96
C ASN A 180 4.77 -5.87 59.16
N LYS A 181 4.38 -4.63 59.47
CA LYS A 181 4.90 -3.90 60.64
C LYS A 181 4.55 -4.63 61.96
N GLN A 182 3.39 -5.27 62.02
CA GLN A 182 3.01 -6.08 63.18
C GLN A 182 3.79 -7.41 63.24
N LEU A 183 3.92 -8.09 62.10
CA LEU A 183 4.72 -9.31 61.97
C LEU A 183 6.20 -9.09 62.31
N ALA A 184 6.75 -7.91 62.01
CA ALA A 184 8.13 -7.57 62.34
C ALA A 184 8.45 -7.63 63.86
N LYS A 185 7.44 -7.61 64.75
CA LYS A 185 7.62 -7.64 66.20
C LYS A 185 8.01 -9.04 66.74
N ALA A 186 7.61 -10.10 66.06
CA ALA A 186 7.98 -11.46 66.47
C ALA A 186 9.38 -11.85 66.00
N VAL A 187 9.95 -12.90 66.56
CA VAL A 187 11.30 -13.38 66.27
C VAL A 187 11.32 -14.30 65.03
N SER A 188 10.25 -15.10 64.86
CA SER A 188 10.11 -16.05 63.75
C SER A 188 8.64 -16.26 63.41
N VAL A 189 8.34 -16.81 62.23
CA VAL A 189 7.00 -17.10 61.74
C VAL A 189 6.22 -18.02 62.67
N ASP A 190 6.86 -19.00 63.26
CA ASP A 190 6.22 -19.95 64.20
C ASP A 190 5.71 -19.33 65.53
N LYS A 191 6.11 -18.09 65.80
CA LYS A 191 5.68 -17.32 66.98
C LYS A 191 4.73 -16.19 66.62
N GLN A 192 4.27 -16.12 65.40
CA GLN A 192 3.30 -15.15 64.97
C GLN A 192 1.89 -15.56 65.37
N PRO A 193 0.97 -14.58 65.63
CA PRO A 193 -0.45 -14.89 65.74
C PRO A 193 -0.97 -15.45 64.41
N PRO A 194 -1.62 -16.64 64.39
CA PRO A 194 -2.18 -17.22 63.18
C PRO A 194 -3.11 -16.29 62.44
N GLU A 195 -3.95 -15.55 63.13
CA GLU A 195 -4.93 -14.60 62.57
C GLU A 195 -4.27 -13.44 61.80
N LEU A 196 -3.07 -13.03 62.21
CA LEU A 196 -2.32 -12.00 61.52
C LEU A 196 -1.70 -12.49 60.19
N LEU A 197 -1.31 -13.78 60.22
CA LEU A 197 -0.85 -14.44 58.98
C LEU A 197 -2.02 -14.70 58.02
N ASP A 198 -3.21 -15.06 58.54
CA ASP A 198 -4.43 -15.18 57.71
C ASP A 198 -4.85 -13.82 57.12
N GLN A 199 -4.75 -12.75 57.92
CA GLN A 199 -5.01 -11.40 57.43
C GLN A 199 -4.05 -11.01 56.29
N ARG A 200 -2.75 -11.33 56.44
CA ARG A 200 -1.74 -11.13 55.38
C ARG A 200 -2.15 -11.83 54.07
N ASP A 201 -2.51 -13.13 54.20
CA ASP A 201 -2.81 -13.97 53.06
C ASP A 201 -4.13 -13.55 52.39
N ARG A 202 -5.14 -13.11 53.15
CA ARG A 202 -6.36 -12.49 52.56
C ARG A 202 -6.07 -11.22 51.79
N VAL A 203 -5.25 -10.30 52.32
CA VAL A 203 -4.88 -9.09 51.61
C VAL A 203 -4.06 -9.42 50.36
N LEU A 204 -3.18 -10.41 50.38
CA LEU A 204 -2.45 -10.90 49.22
C LEU A 204 -3.40 -11.46 48.16
N GLN A 205 -4.46 -12.17 48.54
CA GLN A 205 -5.47 -12.68 47.64
C GLN A 205 -6.27 -11.53 47.00
N GLN A 206 -6.68 -10.52 47.79
CA GLN A 206 -7.34 -9.32 47.24
C GLN A 206 -6.44 -8.53 46.27
N ILE A 207 -5.15 -8.41 46.60
CA ILE A 207 -4.19 -7.80 45.65
C ILE A 207 -4.08 -8.63 44.37
N SER A 208 -4.11 -9.97 44.48
CA SER A 208 -3.97 -10.86 43.32
C SER A 208 -5.19 -10.83 42.39
N SER A 209 -6.37 -10.49 42.86
CA SER A 209 -7.52 -10.26 41.98
C SER A 209 -7.36 -9.00 41.13
N LEU A 210 -6.68 -7.96 41.64
CA LEU A 210 -6.43 -6.73 40.94
C LEU A 210 -5.26 -6.83 39.95
N SER A 211 -4.21 -7.59 40.30
CA SER A 211 -3.03 -7.79 39.46
C SER A 211 -2.25 -9.02 39.88
N ARG A 212 -1.63 -9.72 38.94
CA ARG A 212 -0.70 -10.80 39.26
C ARG A 212 0.45 -10.28 40.11
N ILE A 213 0.75 -11.04 41.18
CA ILE A 213 1.81 -10.68 42.10
C ILE A 213 2.86 -11.77 42.25
N THR A 214 4.09 -11.33 42.46
CA THR A 214 5.20 -12.17 42.93
C THR A 214 5.51 -11.80 44.38
N THR A 215 5.57 -12.82 45.26
CA THR A 215 5.75 -12.63 46.68
C THR A 215 7.07 -13.24 47.17
N LYS A 216 7.71 -12.58 48.15
CA LYS A 216 8.89 -13.08 48.82
C LYS A 216 8.70 -12.89 50.34
N PHE A 217 8.65 -13.99 51.11
CA PHE A 217 8.51 -13.99 52.55
C PHE A 217 9.88 -13.91 53.22
N ASP A 218 9.94 -13.23 54.33
CA ASP A 218 11.09 -13.21 55.22
C ASP A 218 10.93 -14.27 56.37
N ALA A 219 11.97 -14.42 57.20
CA ALA A 219 11.96 -15.38 58.32
C ALA A 219 10.91 -15.09 59.39
N LYS A 220 10.32 -13.89 59.41
CA LYS A 220 9.27 -13.48 60.35
C LYS A 220 7.86 -13.57 59.76
N GLY A 221 7.75 -13.98 58.50
CA GLY A 221 6.47 -14.05 57.78
C GLY A 221 6.00 -12.75 57.13
N ALA A 222 6.80 -11.67 57.19
CA ALA A 222 6.50 -10.48 56.44
C ALA A 222 6.80 -10.69 54.95
N VAL A 223 6.00 -10.05 54.08
CA VAL A 223 6.05 -10.30 52.66
C VAL A 223 6.48 -9.02 51.88
N SER A 224 7.35 -9.21 50.92
CA SER A 224 7.59 -8.22 49.87
C SER A 224 6.80 -8.62 48.63
N VAL A 225 6.14 -7.64 48.00
CA VAL A 225 5.22 -7.83 46.85
C VAL A 225 5.68 -7.01 45.68
N SER A 226 5.75 -7.68 44.56
CA SER A 226 5.96 -7.06 43.25
C SER A 226 4.79 -7.37 42.29
N LEU A 227 4.36 -6.41 41.54
CA LEU A 227 3.38 -6.60 40.45
C LEU A 227 4.05 -7.29 39.26
N GLY A 228 3.33 -8.22 38.64
CA GLY A 228 3.84 -9.02 37.53
C GLY A 228 4.78 -10.15 37.94
N SER A 229 5.58 -10.65 37.01
CA SER A 229 6.42 -11.84 37.18
C SER A 229 7.82 -11.56 37.73
N SER A 230 8.21 -10.30 37.94
CA SER A 230 9.56 -9.89 38.34
C SER A 230 9.56 -9.13 39.66
N MET A 231 10.44 -9.53 40.58
CA MET A 231 10.66 -8.80 41.86
C MET A 231 11.45 -7.49 41.66
N GLN A 232 11.96 -7.19 40.45
CA GLN A 232 12.86 -6.05 40.27
C GLN A 232 12.16 -4.80 39.74
N THR A 233 11.14 -4.94 38.91
CA THR A 233 10.50 -3.81 38.20
C THR A 233 9.22 -3.32 38.86
N GLY A 234 8.39 -4.23 39.41
CA GLY A 234 7.08 -3.89 39.95
C GLY A 234 6.98 -3.90 41.49
N LEU A 235 8.06 -3.68 42.24
CA LEU A 235 8.11 -3.79 43.69
C LEU A 235 7.28 -2.69 44.35
N VAL A 236 6.03 -3.01 44.73
CA VAL A 236 5.07 -2.11 45.41
C VAL A 236 5.14 -2.17 46.92
N LEU A 237 5.70 -3.25 47.47
CA LEU A 237 5.91 -3.43 48.92
C LEU A 237 7.29 -4.02 49.19
N ALA A 238 8.12 -3.26 49.87
CA ALA A 238 9.44 -3.71 50.36
C ALA A 238 9.46 -3.76 51.88
N GLY A 239 9.35 -4.95 52.47
CA GLY A 239 9.20 -5.07 53.93
C GLY A 239 7.95 -4.35 54.44
N ASN A 240 8.14 -3.27 55.21
CA ASN A 240 7.02 -2.43 55.72
C ASN A 240 6.84 -1.10 54.97
N VAL A 241 7.52 -0.90 53.85
CA VAL A 241 7.45 0.32 53.08
C VAL A 241 6.60 0.08 51.82
N ALA A 242 5.42 0.69 51.79
CA ALA A 242 4.56 0.68 50.63
C ALA A 242 5.05 1.73 49.59
N LYS A 243 5.06 1.35 48.32
CA LYS A 243 5.40 2.18 47.18
C LYS A 243 4.17 2.24 46.28
N PRO A 244 3.51 3.41 46.16
CA PRO A 244 2.26 3.46 45.43
C PRO A 244 2.51 3.29 43.92
N LEU A 245 1.59 2.56 43.27
CA LEU A 245 1.47 2.53 41.81
C LEU A 245 0.74 3.81 41.37
N ASN A 246 1.29 4.48 40.36
CA ASN A 246 0.67 5.62 39.71
C ASN A 246 0.38 5.22 38.27
N VAL A 247 -0.74 5.71 37.75
CA VAL A 247 -1.14 5.55 36.37
C VAL A 247 -1.28 6.92 35.72
N SER A 248 -0.75 7.08 34.55
CA SER A 248 -0.97 8.24 33.68
C SER A 248 -1.38 7.76 32.30
N PHE A 249 -2.21 8.55 31.65
CA PHE A 249 -2.68 8.31 30.30
C PHE A 249 -2.03 9.36 29.40
N SER A 250 -1.27 8.94 28.40
CA SER A 250 -0.72 9.89 27.43
C SER A 250 -1.85 10.43 26.56
N ASP A 251 -1.79 11.72 26.27
CA ASP A 251 -2.64 12.31 25.24
C ASP A 251 -2.14 11.84 23.87
N GLY A 252 -3.05 11.41 23.00
CA GLY A 252 -2.76 10.98 21.66
C GLY A 252 -3.52 9.72 21.23
N VAL A 253 -3.57 9.49 19.93
CA VAL A 253 -4.36 8.43 19.25
C VAL A 253 -4.19 7.03 19.85
N ASP A 254 -3.04 6.75 20.42
CA ASP A 254 -2.76 5.44 21.02
C ASP A 254 -3.12 5.32 22.49
N GLY A 255 -3.42 6.43 23.20
CA GLY A 255 -3.83 6.45 24.62
C GLY A 255 -2.98 5.56 25.52
N LYS A 256 -1.65 5.54 25.32
CA LYS A 256 -0.73 4.65 26.06
C LYS A 256 -0.84 4.89 27.54
N VAL A 257 -0.98 3.80 28.28
CA VAL A 257 -1.04 3.82 29.73
C VAL A 257 0.37 3.64 30.28
N GLU A 258 0.83 4.62 31.04
CA GLU A 258 2.10 4.51 31.75
C GLU A 258 1.85 4.15 33.21
N LEU A 259 2.49 3.13 33.68
CA LEU A 259 2.45 2.62 35.04
C LEU A 259 3.80 2.87 35.69
N VAL A 260 3.80 3.67 36.78
CA VAL A 260 5.04 4.01 37.48
C VAL A 260 4.88 3.70 38.95
N VAL A 261 5.75 2.88 39.52
CA VAL A 261 5.85 2.62 40.95
C VAL A 261 6.72 3.69 41.58
N ASP A 262 6.24 4.26 42.70
CA ASP A 262 6.97 5.23 43.52
C ASP A 262 7.37 6.49 42.72
N LEU A 263 6.40 7.06 41.96
CA LEU A 263 6.61 8.19 41.04
C LEU A 263 7.33 9.38 41.71
N TYR A 264 7.00 9.64 42.98
CA TYR A 264 7.58 10.74 43.77
C TYR A 264 8.73 10.30 44.69
N GLY A 265 9.15 9.03 44.58
CA GLY A 265 10.24 8.48 45.36
C GLY A 265 11.62 8.76 44.77
N PRO A 266 12.68 8.34 45.47
CA PRO A 266 14.05 8.58 45.01
C PRO A 266 14.45 7.78 43.78
N ALA A 267 13.68 6.78 43.36
CA ALA A 267 13.92 5.92 42.21
C ALA A 267 12.60 5.43 41.58
N PRO A 268 11.88 6.28 40.82
CA PRO A 268 10.67 5.87 40.12
C PRO A 268 10.98 4.73 39.14
N ARG A 269 10.06 3.75 39.05
CA ARG A 269 10.23 2.60 38.14
C ARG A 269 8.98 2.42 37.29
N GLY A 270 9.13 2.54 35.96
CA GLY A 270 8.08 2.19 35.02
C GLY A 270 7.86 0.68 34.97
N ILE A 271 6.60 0.27 34.89
CA ILE A 271 6.18 -1.10 34.59
C ILE A 271 5.71 -1.12 33.15
N ALA A 272 6.31 -1.99 32.33
CA ALA A 272 6.02 -2.04 30.90
C ALA A 272 4.54 -2.45 30.62
N SER A 273 4.02 -3.42 31.40
CA SER A 273 2.61 -3.83 31.30
C SER A 273 2.21 -4.66 32.52
N LEU A 274 0.92 -4.65 32.85
CA LEU A 274 0.28 -5.61 33.77
C LEU A 274 -0.65 -6.47 32.92
N SER A 275 -0.37 -7.77 32.86
CA SER A 275 -1.06 -8.69 31.95
C SER A 275 -2.19 -9.51 32.60
N SER A 276 -2.35 -9.44 33.93
CA SER A 276 -3.31 -10.27 34.66
C SER A 276 -3.95 -9.50 35.80
N GLY A 277 -5.07 -10.01 36.31
CA GLY A 277 -5.95 -9.33 37.25
C GLY A 277 -6.89 -8.34 36.57
N GLU A 278 -7.79 -7.75 37.33
CA GLU A 278 -8.76 -6.80 36.81
C GLU A 278 -8.10 -5.61 36.09
N ILE A 279 -6.99 -5.09 36.66
CA ILE A 279 -6.23 -3.99 36.01
C ILE A 279 -5.65 -4.46 34.68
N GLY A 280 -5.04 -5.66 34.65
CA GLY A 280 -4.50 -6.26 33.43
C GLY A 280 -5.58 -6.51 32.38
N GLY A 281 -6.76 -6.96 32.80
CA GLY A 281 -7.91 -7.15 31.91
C GLY A 281 -8.41 -5.85 31.29
N LEU A 282 -8.50 -4.77 32.06
CA LEU A 282 -8.86 -3.42 31.56
C LEU A 282 -7.82 -2.89 30.57
N LEU A 283 -6.54 -3.05 30.88
CA LEU A 283 -5.46 -2.64 29.98
C LEU A 283 -5.48 -3.43 28.67
N SER A 284 -5.67 -4.77 28.76
CA SER A 284 -5.77 -5.65 27.60
C SER A 284 -6.98 -5.32 26.73
N PHE A 285 -8.13 -5.01 27.34
CA PHE A 285 -9.31 -4.56 26.61
C PHE A 285 -9.02 -3.27 25.83
N ARG A 286 -8.39 -2.30 26.46
CA ARG A 286 -8.04 -1.03 25.78
C ARG A 286 -7.13 -1.25 24.60
N GLU A 287 -6.09 -2.08 24.75
CA GLU A 287 -5.08 -2.32 23.72
C GLU A 287 -5.60 -3.23 22.59
N GLN A 288 -6.33 -4.30 22.91
CA GLN A 288 -6.70 -5.33 21.95
C GLN A 288 -8.07 -5.12 21.30
N VAL A 289 -8.98 -4.39 21.96
CA VAL A 289 -10.34 -4.20 21.49
C VAL A 289 -10.65 -2.75 21.20
N LEU A 290 -10.51 -1.87 22.19
CA LEU A 290 -11.00 -0.51 22.09
C LEU A 290 -10.19 0.34 21.09
N ALA A 291 -8.87 0.38 21.23
CA ALA A 291 -8.01 1.16 20.34
C ALA A 291 -8.09 0.66 18.88
N PRO A 292 -8.01 -0.66 18.59
CA PRO A 292 -8.23 -1.15 17.23
C PRO A 292 -9.63 -0.88 16.66
N ALA A 293 -10.67 -0.84 17.51
CA ALA A 293 -12.04 -0.52 17.06
C ALA A 293 -12.16 0.97 16.67
N ARG A 294 -11.61 1.87 17.49
CA ARG A 294 -11.59 3.32 17.23
C ARG A 294 -10.78 3.64 15.97
N ASN A 295 -9.57 3.07 15.84
CA ASN A 295 -8.71 3.27 14.68
C ASN A 295 -9.36 2.73 13.40
N ALA A 296 -10.01 1.57 13.45
CA ALA A 296 -10.72 1.03 12.29
C ALA A 296 -11.91 1.90 11.87
N LEU A 297 -12.61 2.52 12.82
CA LEU A 297 -13.69 3.45 12.53
C LEU A 297 -13.15 4.73 11.85
N ASP A 298 -12.00 5.24 12.30
CA ASP A 298 -11.33 6.38 11.70
C ASP A 298 -10.82 6.09 10.29
N ASP A 299 -10.21 4.92 10.09
CA ASP A 299 -9.71 4.48 8.78
C ASP A 299 -10.87 4.30 7.78
N LEU A 300 -11.98 3.75 8.25
CA LEU A 300 -13.18 3.61 7.44
C LEU A 300 -13.78 4.98 7.07
N ALA A 301 -13.85 5.92 8.03
CA ALA A 301 -14.31 7.29 7.80
C ALA A 301 -13.41 7.99 6.78
N ARG A 302 -12.09 7.88 6.94
CA ARG A 302 -11.11 8.46 6.02
C ARG A 302 -11.27 7.91 4.61
N THR A 303 -11.37 6.59 4.48
CA THR A 303 -11.56 5.93 3.18
C THR A 303 -12.86 6.37 2.53
N PHE A 304 -13.98 6.32 3.26
CA PHE A 304 -15.28 6.74 2.76
C PHE A 304 -15.26 8.21 2.29
N VAL A 305 -14.75 9.14 3.10
CA VAL A 305 -14.66 10.57 2.77
C VAL A 305 -13.75 10.80 1.57
N SER A 306 -12.59 10.15 1.52
CA SER A 306 -11.65 10.29 0.41
C SER A 306 -12.26 9.86 -0.92
N GLU A 307 -12.93 8.68 -0.94
CA GLU A 307 -13.53 8.14 -2.15
C GLU A 307 -14.73 8.98 -2.62
N VAL A 308 -15.62 9.35 -1.70
CA VAL A 308 -16.80 10.15 -2.07
C VAL A 308 -16.42 11.56 -2.48
N ASN A 309 -15.50 12.22 -1.75
CA ASN A 309 -14.99 13.53 -2.13
C ASN A 309 -14.26 13.52 -3.47
N GLY A 310 -13.52 12.44 -3.75
CA GLY A 310 -12.88 12.24 -5.07
C GLY A 310 -13.92 12.26 -6.19
N ILE A 311 -14.96 11.44 -6.07
CA ILE A 311 -16.06 11.38 -7.06
C ILE A 311 -16.78 12.73 -7.16
N HIS A 312 -17.04 13.38 -6.02
CA HIS A 312 -17.76 14.65 -5.97
C HIS A 312 -16.96 15.80 -6.63
N ARG A 313 -15.65 15.88 -6.39
CA ARG A 313 -14.76 16.85 -7.05
C ARG A 313 -14.66 16.61 -8.55
N ASP A 314 -14.77 15.36 -8.97
CA ASP A 314 -14.76 14.96 -10.37
C ASP A 314 -16.09 15.16 -11.09
N SER A 315 -17.10 15.62 -10.38
CA SER A 315 -18.46 15.83 -10.90
C SER A 315 -18.83 17.31 -10.96
N LEU A 316 -19.90 17.63 -11.67
CA LEU A 316 -20.48 18.96 -11.75
C LEU A 316 -21.74 19.05 -10.88
N ASP A 317 -21.93 20.20 -10.22
CA ASP A 317 -23.14 20.54 -9.49
C ASP A 317 -24.29 20.98 -10.41
N ALA A 318 -25.44 21.32 -9.84
CA ALA A 318 -26.58 21.78 -10.63
C ALA A 318 -26.36 23.17 -11.28
N TYR A 319 -25.35 23.90 -10.87
CA TYR A 319 -24.96 25.17 -11.48
C TYR A 319 -23.89 25.02 -12.56
N GLY A 320 -23.43 23.77 -12.84
CA GLY A 320 -22.37 23.48 -13.82
C GLY A 320 -20.94 23.70 -13.29
N ASN A 321 -20.80 23.98 -11.99
CA ASN A 321 -19.48 24.13 -11.38
C ASN A 321 -18.91 22.77 -10.92
N PRO A 322 -17.59 22.60 -10.94
CA PRO A 322 -16.94 21.44 -10.32
C PRO A 322 -17.31 21.33 -8.84
N GLY A 323 -17.60 20.13 -8.36
CA GLY A 323 -17.89 19.88 -6.97
C GLY A 323 -16.66 20.14 -6.07
N GLY A 324 -16.94 20.60 -4.85
CA GLY A 324 -15.96 20.66 -3.78
C GLY A 324 -15.94 19.37 -2.97
N ASP A 325 -15.51 19.44 -1.72
CA ASP A 325 -15.65 18.32 -0.80
C ASP A 325 -17.09 18.21 -0.32
N LEU A 326 -17.66 17.00 -0.39
CA LEU A 326 -18.98 16.69 0.18
C LEU A 326 -18.91 16.54 1.69
N PHE A 327 -17.82 15.92 2.18
CA PHE A 327 -17.57 15.68 3.59
C PHE A 327 -16.27 16.33 4.03
N GLN A 328 -16.24 16.73 5.29
CA GLN A 328 -15.04 17.30 5.92
C GLN A 328 -14.84 16.71 7.32
N PHE A 329 -13.62 16.85 7.84
CA PHE A 329 -13.25 16.50 9.20
C PHE A 329 -12.87 17.76 9.99
N ASP A 330 -13.38 17.87 11.20
CA ASP A 330 -12.83 18.80 12.17
C ASP A 330 -11.60 18.17 12.85
N VAL A 331 -10.43 18.71 12.51
CA VAL A 331 -9.13 18.21 13.00
C VAL A 331 -8.86 18.51 14.47
N SER A 332 -9.76 19.22 15.16
CA SER A 332 -9.63 19.44 16.60
C SER A 332 -9.93 18.20 17.43
N TYR A 333 -10.60 17.21 16.87
CA TYR A 333 -10.87 15.93 17.53
C TYR A 333 -9.71 14.97 17.37
N GLU A 334 -9.40 14.24 18.44
CA GLU A 334 -8.38 13.18 18.43
C GLU A 334 -8.71 12.08 17.41
N HIS A 335 -9.97 11.68 17.35
CA HIS A 335 -10.50 10.72 16.38
C HIS A 335 -11.28 11.47 15.30
N ILE A 336 -10.81 11.34 14.06
CA ILE A 336 -11.39 12.09 12.92
C ILE A 336 -12.86 11.74 12.66
N SER A 337 -13.28 10.50 12.93
CA SER A 337 -14.67 10.06 12.81
C SER A 337 -15.62 10.86 13.70
N GLN A 338 -15.15 11.42 14.83
CA GLN A 338 -15.92 12.27 15.71
C GLN A 338 -16.16 13.67 15.14
N GLY A 339 -15.22 14.15 14.30
CA GLY A 339 -15.28 15.46 13.64
C GLY A 339 -15.90 15.44 12.23
N MET A 340 -16.44 14.32 11.78
CA MET A 340 -16.98 14.19 10.44
C MET A 340 -18.28 14.98 10.25
N SER A 341 -18.39 15.76 9.17
CA SER A 341 -19.58 16.54 8.83
C SER A 341 -19.74 16.71 7.33
N VAL A 342 -20.94 17.05 6.89
CA VAL A 342 -21.20 17.46 5.51
C VAL A 342 -20.65 18.88 5.32
N ALA A 343 -19.90 19.11 4.25
CA ALA A 343 -19.24 20.39 3.96
C ALA A 343 -20.10 21.37 3.16
N ILE A 344 -21.21 20.89 2.56
CA ILE A 344 -22.13 21.69 1.73
C ILE A 344 -23.43 21.94 2.46
N ASP A 345 -23.97 23.13 2.24
CA ASP A 345 -25.23 23.63 2.84
C ASP A 345 -26.38 23.69 1.83
N ASP A 346 -26.07 23.69 0.53
CA ASP A 346 -27.05 23.79 -0.56
C ASP A 346 -27.12 22.46 -1.32
N PRO A 347 -28.28 21.79 -1.35
CA PRO A 347 -28.48 20.57 -2.10
C PRO A 347 -28.13 20.66 -3.60
N LEU A 348 -28.25 21.85 -4.18
CA LEU A 348 -27.93 22.08 -5.59
C LEU A 348 -26.42 22.06 -5.87
N LYS A 349 -25.60 22.24 -4.84
CA LYS A 349 -24.13 22.11 -4.94
C LYS A 349 -23.66 20.65 -4.89
N ILE A 350 -24.54 19.68 -4.69
CA ILE A 350 -24.20 18.28 -4.78
C ILE A 350 -23.81 17.98 -6.22
N ALA A 351 -22.54 17.61 -6.45
CA ALA A 351 -22.02 17.33 -7.77
C ALA A 351 -22.21 15.87 -8.13
N VAL A 352 -23.01 15.60 -9.15
CA VAL A 352 -23.36 14.24 -9.60
C VAL A 352 -23.32 14.09 -11.12
N ALA A 353 -23.19 15.19 -11.87
CA ALA A 353 -23.03 15.13 -13.31
C ALA A 353 -21.56 14.93 -13.66
N GLY A 354 -21.23 14.05 -14.60
CA GLY A 354 -19.89 13.88 -15.11
C GLY A 354 -19.34 15.19 -15.70
N GLN A 355 -18.07 15.47 -15.48
CA GLN A 355 -17.41 16.65 -16.07
C GLN A 355 -17.27 16.50 -17.59
N PHE A 356 -17.30 15.27 -18.06
CA PHE A 356 -17.26 14.93 -19.47
C PHE A 356 -18.52 14.17 -19.82
N ARG A 357 -18.94 14.28 -21.06
CA ARG A 357 -20.09 13.59 -21.60
C ARG A 357 -19.67 12.89 -22.89
N VAL A 358 -20.07 11.65 -23.06
CA VAL A 358 -20.04 10.94 -24.32
C VAL A 358 -21.44 10.88 -24.90
N LEU A 359 -21.59 11.27 -26.15
CA LEU A 359 -22.83 11.21 -26.89
C LEU A 359 -22.65 10.26 -28.07
N GLU A 360 -23.52 9.30 -28.17
CA GLU A 360 -23.56 8.37 -29.27
C GLU A 360 -24.33 8.98 -30.44
N SER A 361 -23.83 8.76 -31.63
CA SER A 361 -24.57 9.16 -32.80
C SER A 361 -25.83 8.30 -32.95
N PRO A 362 -27.00 8.90 -33.23
CA PRO A 362 -28.22 8.15 -33.53
C PRO A 362 -28.12 7.33 -34.84
N PHE A 363 -27.05 7.48 -35.58
CA PHE A 363 -26.78 6.77 -36.83
C PHE A 363 -25.73 5.68 -36.66
N ASN A 364 -25.30 5.38 -35.42
CA ASN A 364 -24.34 4.31 -35.17
C ASN A 364 -24.87 2.96 -35.70
N PRO A 365 -24.04 2.24 -36.49
CA PRO A 365 -24.41 0.91 -36.99
C PRO A 365 -24.63 -0.11 -35.89
N SER A 366 -23.92 0.01 -34.79
CA SER A 366 -24.04 -0.89 -33.65
C SER A 366 -24.78 -0.28 -32.47
N PRO A 367 -25.50 -1.06 -31.65
CA PRO A 367 -26.14 -0.59 -30.43
C PRO A 367 -25.14 -0.58 -29.26
N VAL A 368 -24.04 0.11 -29.41
CA VAL A 368 -22.95 0.16 -28.40
C VAL A 368 -23.10 1.42 -27.58
N ASP A 369 -23.32 1.25 -26.27
CA ASP A 369 -23.30 2.34 -25.32
C ASP A 369 -21.85 2.57 -24.85
N ALA A 370 -21.46 3.84 -24.69
CA ALA A 370 -20.17 4.24 -24.18
C ALA A 370 -20.31 4.95 -22.84
N ARG A 371 -19.44 4.62 -21.89
CA ARG A 371 -19.28 5.33 -20.62
C ARG A 371 -17.97 6.07 -20.63
N ILE A 372 -17.96 7.26 -20.02
CA ILE A 372 -16.78 8.10 -19.93
C ILE A 372 -16.35 8.26 -18.47
N SER A 373 -15.08 8.11 -18.21
CA SER A 373 -14.46 8.44 -16.94
C SER A 373 -13.19 9.24 -17.18
N TYR A 374 -12.71 9.89 -16.13
CA TYR A 374 -11.41 10.57 -16.17
C TYR A 374 -10.55 10.01 -15.05
N GLU A 375 -9.41 9.45 -15.42
CA GLU A 375 -8.44 8.99 -14.44
C GLU A 375 -7.72 10.21 -13.83
N ALA A 376 -7.96 10.44 -12.56
CA ALA A 376 -7.17 11.39 -11.81
C ALA A 376 -5.73 10.90 -11.71
N PRO A 377 -4.72 11.75 -11.95
CA PRO A 377 -3.34 11.37 -11.75
C PRO A 377 -3.10 11.01 -10.28
N VAL A 378 -2.38 9.93 -10.05
CA VAL A 378 -2.00 9.53 -8.69
C VAL A 378 -1.08 10.58 -8.09
N ALA A 379 -1.41 11.03 -6.89
CA ALA A 379 -0.76 12.18 -6.25
C ALA A 379 0.70 11.93 -5.83
N ALA A 380 1.20 10.69 -5.83
CA ALA A 380 2.55 10.35 -5.41
C ALA A 380 3.14 9.26 -6.29
N LEU A 381 4.22 9.60 -6.99
CA LEU A 381 5.04 8.64 -7.72
C LEU A 381 6.09 8.05 -6.77
N PRO A 382 6.37 6.74 -6.81
CA PRO A 382 7.58 6.20 -6.20
C PRO A 382 8.82 6.90 -6.77
N SER A 383 9.85 7.05 -5.94
CA SER A 383 11.08 7.82 -6.27
C SER A 383 11.86 7.31 -7.49
N ASP A 384 11.53 6.11 -8.00
CA ASP A 384 12.29 5.42 -9.06
C ASP A 384 11.52 5.25 -10.36
N ILE A 385 10.46 5.99 -10.55
CA ILE A 385 9.50 5.70 -11.60
C ILE A 385 9.93 6.06 -12.99
N SER A 386 10.78 7.02 -13.21
CA SER A 386 11.12 7.43 -14.55
C SER A 386 12.60 7.55 -14.79
N LYS A 387 12.99 7.05 -15.94
CA LYS A 387 14.33 7.19 -16.49
C LYS A 387 14.20 7.90 -17.83
N VAL A 388 14.93 8.97 -17.97
CA VAL A 388 15.03 9.71 -19.22
C VAL A 388 16.45 9.57 -19.75
N LEU A 389 16.58 9.17 -20.99
CA LEU A 389 17.86 9.07 -21.66
C LEU A 389 18.31 10.46 -22.09
N ASP A 390 19.36 10.99 -21.50
CA ASP A 390 19.95 12.24 -21.85
C ASP A 390 21.42 12.37 -21.37
N ASN A 391 22.02 13.48 -21.66
CA ASN A 391 23.37 13.84 -21.19
C ASN A 391 23.37 14.94 -20.12
N ASN A 392 22.20 15.26 -19.54
CA ASN A 392 22.10 16.27 -18.51
C ASN A 392 22.44 15.69 -17.13
N PRO A 393 23.45 16.17 -16.42
CA PRO A 393 23.85 15.64 -15.12
C PRO A 393 22.88 16.01 -13.98
N ASN A 394 21.93 16.94 -14.20
CA ASN A 394 20.99 17.37 -13.18
C ASN A 394 19.62 16.66 -13.36
N PRO A 395 19.26 15.68 -12.53
CA PRO A 395 18.04 14.92 -12.68
C PRO A 395 16.75 15.72 -12.43
N SER A 396 16.83 16.87 -11.78
CA SER A 396 15.66 17.72 -11.52
C SER A 396 15.43 18.81 -12.58
N ALA A 397 16.38 18.98 -13.52
CA ALA A 397 16.23 19.93 -14.63
C ALA A 397 15.66 19.26 -15.88
N ALA A 398 15.27 20.08 -16.85
CA ALA A 398 14.88 19.59 -18.16
C ALA A 398 16.01 18.74 -18.78
N LYS A 399 15.64 17.62 -19.38
CA LYS A 399 16.58 16.70 -19.99
C LYS A 399 16.73 17.01 -21.47
N THR A 400 17.94 17.25 -21.91
CA THR A 400 18.23 17.67 -23.28
C THR A 400 18.92 16.53 -24.04
N ILE A 401 18.35 16.17 -25.17
CA ILE A 401 18.92 15.23 -26.12
C ILE A 401 19.45 16.03 -27.29
N ALA A 402 20.75 15.99 -27.51
CA ALA A 402 21.37 16.67 -28.65
C ALA A 402 21.48 15.69 -29.82
N ILE A 403 21.00 16.11 -31.00
CA ILE A 403 21.10 15.36 -32.23
C ILE A 403 22.47 15.63 -32.85
N GLY A 404 23.07 14.58 -33.41
CA GLY A 404 24.42 14.67 -33.99
C GLY A 404 25.53 14.77 -32.95
N ALA A 405 25.22 14.71 -31.66
CA ALA A 405 26.25 14.68 -30.64
C ALA A 405 26.94 13.32 -30.59
N THR A 406 28.26 13.36 -30.47
CA THR A 406 29.09 12.16 -30.36
C THR A 406 29.19 11.66 -28.91
N GLN A 407 28.51 12.32 -27.98
CA GLN A 407 28.55 11.96 -26.57
C GLN A 407 27.44 10.98 -26.19
N PRO A 408 27.73 10.01 -25.34
CA PRO A 408 26.72 9.09 -24.86
C PRO A 408 25.68 9.84 -24.02
N PHE A 409 24.42 9.42 -24.15
CA PHE A 409 23.36 9.89 -23.26
C PHE A 409 23.53 9.30 -21.87
N SER A 410 23.31 10.10 -20.85
CA SER A 410 23.16 9.59 -19.49
C SER A 410 21.70 9.24 -19.23
N MET A 411 21.51 8.23 -18.37
CA MET A 411 20.19 7.80 -17.96
C MET A 411 19.83 8.44 -16.64
N LEU A 412 18.65 9.00 -16.53
CA LEU A 412 18.08 9.43 -15.26
C LEU A 412 17.73 8.24 -14.41
N THR A 413 18.17 8.27 -13.16
CA THR A 413 17.95 7.17 -12.22
C THR A 413 16.67 7.34 -11.39
N SER A 414 16.20 8.59 -11.21
CA SER A 414 15.00 8.85 -10.41
C SER A 414 14.35 10.18 -10.75
N ILE A 415 13.06 10.27 -10.50
CA ILE A 415 12.27 11.50 -10.48
C ILE A 415 11.66 11.65 -9.10
N ALA A 416 11.58 12.87 -8.61
CA ALA A 416 10.99 13.13 -7.32
C ALA A 416 9.52 12.65 -7.27
N ALA A 417 9.16 12.02 -6.15
CA ALA A 417 7.79 11.59 -5.91
C ALA A 417 6.82 12.78 -5.99
N GLY A 418 5.64 12.58 -6.57
CA GLY A 418 4.62 13.62 -6.73
C GLY A 418 4.72 14.45 -8.00
N THR A 419 5.70 14.20 -8.88
CA THR A 419 5.73 14.83 -10.20
C THR A 419 4.91 13.99 -11.16
N VAL A 420 4.00 14.62 -11.86
CA VAL A 420 3.02 13.93 -12.71
C VAL A 420 3.05 14.36 -14.16
N ASP A 421 3.66 15.49 -14.44
CA ASP A 421 3.71 16.03 -15.78
C ASP A 421 5.07 15.79 -16.42
N THR A 422 5.05 15.35 -17.65
CA THR A 422 6.23 15.26 -18.49
C THR A 422 6.21 16.40 -19.49
N VAL A 423 7.32 17.09 -19.59
CA VAL A 423 7.47 18.18 -20.56
C VAL A 423 8.53 17.80 -21.56
N VAL A 424 8.17 17.88 -22.83
CA VAL A 424 9.11 17.69 -23.93
C VAL A 424 9.26 19.04 -24.64
N TYR A 425 10.49 19.50 -24.74
CA TYR A 425 10.83 20.71 -25.46
C TYR A 425 11.54 20.34 -26.77
N LEU A 426 11.14 21.01 -27.82
CA LEU A 426 11.85 20.99 -29.13
C LEU A 426 12.47 22.35 -29.33
N ASP A 427 13.80 22.37 -29.33
CA ASP A 427 14.54 23.61 -29.49
C ASP A 427 15.42 23.52 -30.74
N ASN A 428 15.49 24.59 -31.52
CA ASN A 428 16.28 24.69 -32.74
C ASN A 428 15.93 23.64 -33.83
N LEU A 429 14.67 23.25 -33.98
CA LEU A 429 14.22 22.40 -35.06
C LEU A 429 14.44 23.13 -36.42
N GLN A 430 15.37 22.59 -37.22
CA GLN A 430 15.73 23.17 -38.52
C GLN A 430 15.00 22.51 -39.69
N ALA A 431 15.01 23.14 -40.83
CA ALA A 431 14.47 22.56 -42.02
C ALA A 431 15.06 21.15 -42.31
N GLY A 432 14.20 20.22 -42.65
CA GLY A 432 14.60 18.83 -42.89
C GLY A 432 14.78 17.95 -41.66
N GLN A 433 14.75 18.53 -40.49
CA GLN A 433 14.81 17.74 -39.24
C GLN A 433 13.40 17.29 -38.82
N GLN A 434 13.34 16.10 -38.24
CA GLN A 434 12.10 15.49 -37.83
C GLN A 434 12.24 14.94 -36.43
N VAL A 435 11.16 15.03 -35.64
CA VAL A 435 11.02 14.35 -34.37
C VAL A 435 10.00 13.26 -34.55
N GLN A 436 10.36 12.03 -34.21
CA GLN A 436 9.43 10.91 -34.19
C GLN A 436 9.04 10.60 -32.75
N VAL A 437 7.75 10.57 -32.50
CA VAL A 437 7.19 10.06 -31.27
C VAL A 437 6.59 8.69 -31.56
N MET A 438 7.18 7.66 -30.98
CA MET A 438 6.70 6.28 -31.11
C MET A 438 5.84 5.93 -29.91
N THR A 439 4.66 5.45 -30.18
CA THR A 439 3.75 4.89 -29.20
C THR A 439 3.43 3.44 -29.57
N ARG A 440 2.72 2.71 -28.70
CA ARG A 440 2.21 1.37 -29.09
C ARG A 440 1.29 1.43 -30.32
N GLU A 441 0.71 2.57 -30.60
CA GLU A 441 -0.28 2.77 -31.65
C GLU A 441 0.35 3.20 -32.98
N GLY A 442 1.62 3.57 -32.99
CA GLY A 442 2.30 3.96 -34.19
C GLY A 442 3.42 4.99 -34.01
N VAL A 443 3.93 5.47 -35.12
CA VAL A 443 4.98 6.49 -35.17
C VAL A 443 4.38 7.78 -35.74
N HIS A 444 4.51 8.86 -34.98
CA HIS A 444 4.10 10.19 -35.37
C HIS A 444 5.33 11.05 -35.68
N VAL A 445 5.32 11.73 -36.81
CA VAL A 445 6.47 12.51 -37.29
C VAL A 445 6.14 13.97 -37.22
N LEU A 446 6.95 14.76 -36.53
CA LEU A 446 6.88 16.22 -36.49
C LEU A 446 8.08 16.78 -37.26
N GLY A 447 7.81 17.66 -38.17
CA GLY A 447 8.82 18.33 -38.99
C GLY A 447 8.85 19.84 -38.81
N SER A 448 9.91 20.47 -39.27
CA SER A 448 10.06 21.95 -39.26
C SER A 448 9.12 22.69 -40.16
N GLU A 449 8.35 21.98 -41.00
CA GLU A 449 7.38 22.57 -41.93
C GLU A 449 6.11 23.05 -41.20
N LEU A 450 5.89 22.53 -39.99
CA LEU A 450 4.77 22.97 -39.16
C LEU A 450 5.19 24.21 -38.35
N ASP A 451 4.30 25.21 -38.34
CA ASP A 451 4.49 26.33 -37.45
C ASP A 451 4.37 25.92 -35.97
N ASP A 452 4.72 26.80 -35.07
CA ASP A 452 4.75 26.48 -33.62
C ASP A 452 3.38 26.09 -33.10
N ASP A 453 2.32 26.72 -33.58
CA ASP A 453 0.95 26.42 -33.15
C ASP A 453 0.49 25.07 -33.69
N ALA A 454 0.80 24.72 -34.90
CA ALA A 454 0.49 23.42 -35.49
C ALA A 454 1.29 22.30 -34.77
N GLN A 455 2.57 22.52 -34.46
CA GLN A 455 3.37 21.56 -33.71
C GLN A 455 2.86 21.38 -32.27
N ASN A 456 2.50 22.47 -31.62
CA ASN A 456 1.91 22.42 -30.29
C ASN A 456 0.56 21.70 -30.30
N THR A 457 -0.26 21.94 -31.34
CA THR A 457 -1.53 21.24 -31.50
C THR A 457 -1.32 19.75 -31.65
N ILE A 458 -0.44 19.31 -32.54
CA ILE A 458 -0.15 17.87 -32.73
C ILE A 458 0.42 17.25 -31.46
N LEU A 459 1.35 17.91 -30.80
CA LEU A 459 1.94 17.41 -29.57
C LEU A 459 0.91 17.30 -28.46
N ARG A 460 0.10 18.32 -28.25
CA ARG A 460 -0.92 18.36 -27.21
C ARG A 460 -2.04 17.38 -27.50
N GLU A 461 -2.56 17.37 -28.72
CA GLU A 461 -3.73 16.61 -29.10
C GLU A 461 -3.48 15.12 -29.17
N ASN A 462 -2.33 14.72 -29.70
CA ASN A 462 -1.99 13.31 -29.87
C ASN A 462 -1.29 12.70 -28.65
N PHE A 463 -0.47 13.50 -27.93
CA PHE A 463 0.41 12.99 -26.91
C PHE A 463 0.29 13.74 -25.57
N GLY A 464 -0.47 14.83 -25.49
CA GLY A 464 -0.48 15.74 -24.36
C GLY A 464 0.80 16.57 -24.23
N PHE A 465 1.66 16.61 -25.25
CA PHE A 465 2.87 17.43 -25.28
C PHE A 465 2.56 18.87 -25.71
N VAL A 466 3.36 19.81 -25.27
CA VAL A 466 3.43 21.15 -25.80
C VAL A 466 4.88 21.55 -26.04
N LYS A 467 5.14 22.21 -27.18
CA LYS A 467 6.49 22.50 -27.65
C LYS A 467 7.34 23.29 -26.65
N GLU A 468 6.77 24.31 -26.02
CA GLU A 468 7.45 25.20 -25.10
C GLU A 468 6.82 25.16 -23.69
N SER A 469 5.87 24.28 -23.50
CA SER A 469 5.13 24.12 -22.27
C SER A 469 5.22 22.68 -21.82
N ARG A 470 4.49 22.41 -20.80
CA ARG A 470 4.50 21.12 -20.13
C ARG A 470 3.59 20.16 -20.87
N TYR A 471 4.04 18.95 -20.88
CA TYR A 471 3.28 17.80 -21.28
C TYR A 471 2.83 17.03 -20.04
N SER A 472 1.56 16.78 -19.93
CA SER A 472 1.03 16.01 -18.81
C SER A 472 0.91 14.54 -19.17
N THR A 473 1.51 13.71 -18.36
CA THR A 473 1.35 12.25 -18.39
C THR A 473 0.65 11.79 -17.13
N SER A 474 -0.64 11.95 -17.05
CA SER A 474 -1.44 11.29 -16.02
C SER A 474 -1.25 9.77 -16.02
N TYR A 475 -0.63 9.25 -17.04
CA TYR A 475 -0.36 7.83 -17.27
C TYR A 475 0.89 7.28 -16.60
N LEU A 476 1.81 8.13 -16.15
CA LEU A 476 3.06 7.68 -15.52
C LEU A 476 2.85 7.10 -14.13
N ASN A 477 1.63 7.09 -13.63
CA ASN A 477 1.46 7.12 -12.20
C ASN A 477 0.86 5.92 -11.56
N GLN A 478 0.41 4.95 -12.31
CA GLN A 478 -0.63 4.13 -11.71
C GLN A 478 -0.19 2.78 -11.19
N THR A 479 1.04 2.35 -11.41
CA THR A 479 1.41 1.02 -10.95
C THR A 479 2.86 0.91 -10.50
N GLY A 480 3.11 0.12 -9.43
CA GLY A 480 4.45 -0.33 -9.07
C GLY A 480 5.19 -1.05 -10.22
N ASP A 481 4.43 -1.57 -11.18
CA ASP A 481 4.95 -2.13 -12.44
C ASP A 481 5.69 -1.09 -13.30
N LEU A 482 5.35 0.18 -13.17
CA LEU A 482 6.03 1.23 -13.89
C LEU A 482 7.50 1.33 -13.50
N ALA A 483 7.81 1.32 -12.21
CA ALA A 483 9.20 1.35 -11.74
C ALA A 483 9.97 0.11 -12.20
N TYR A 484 9.34 -1.04 -12.19
CA TYR A 484 9.93 -2.28 -12.67
C TYR A 484 10.20 -2.24 -14.18
N ARG A 485 9.23 -1.80 -14.98
CA ARG A 485 9.37 -1.66 -16.43
C ARG A 485 10.36 -0.56 -16.81
N MET A 486 10.43 0.50 -16.03
CA MET A 486 11.42 1.56 -16.28
C MET A 486 12.85 1.13 -15.92
N SER A 487 13.04 0.10 -15.13
CA SER A 487 14.35 -0.53 -14.97
C SER A 487 14.85 -1.17 -16.26
N ASP A 488 13.93 -1.51 -17.18
CA ASP A 488 14.25 -2.01 -18.52
C ASP A 488 14.50 -0.91 -19.54
N LEU A 489 14.43 0.35 -19.15
CA LEU A 489 14.86 1.47 -19.96
C LEU A 489 16.35 1.33 -20.20
N PHE A 490 16.69 1.04 -21.37
CA PHE A 490 18.03 0.76 -21.80
C PHE A 490 18.49 1.84 -22.76
N LEU A 491 19.79 1.90 -22.88
CA LEU A 491 20.42 2.69 -23.92
C LEU A 491 20.17 2.01 -25.27
N GLY A 492 19.14 2.44 -25.99
CA GLY A 492 18.80 1.80 -27.25
C GLY A 492 17.50 2.32 -27.87
N ALA A 493 17.04 1.62 -28.86
CA ALA A 493 15.78 1.87 -29.55
C ALA A 493 14.80 0.72 -29.30
N LYS A 494 13.53 1.06 -29.08
CA LYS A 494 12.44 0.11 -28.88
C LYS A 494 11.38 0.37 -29.96
N ALA A 495 10.93 -0.69 -30.61
CA ALA A 495 9.85 -0.58 -31.57
C ALA A 495 8.49 -0.63 -30.88
N ALA A 496 7.57 0.21 -31.34
CA ALA A 496 6.17 0.07 -30.99
C ALA A 496 5.58 -1.18 -31.68
N PRO A 497 4.81 -2.02 -30.98
CA PRO A 497 4.19 -3.16 -31.61
C PRO A 497 3.07 -2.73 -32.56
N THR A 498 3.12 -3.19 -33.80
CA THR A 498 1.99 -3.09 -34.74
C THR A 498 1.04 -4.29 -34.60
N LEU A 499 1.18 -5.00 -33.53
CA LEU A 499 0.58 -6.31 -33.28
C LEU A 499 -0.93 -6.36 -33.32
N ARG A 500 -1.56 -5.26 -33.01
CA ARG A 500 -3.00 -5.23 -32.80
C ARG A 500 -3.78 -4.82 -34.04
N GLN A 501 -3.07 -4.73 -35.17
CA GLN A 501 -3.67 -4.33 -36.45
C GLN A 501 -4.15 -5.50 -37.29
N VAL A 502 -3.81 -6.74 -36.91
CA VAL A 502 -4.05 -7.92 -37.74
C VAL A 502 -5.23 -8.72 -37.15
N PHE A 503 -6.36 -8.09 -37.12
CA PHE A 503 -7.62 -8.74 -36.81
C PHE A 503 -8.51 -8.76 -38.05
N ASP A 504 -9.39 -9.75 -38.15
CA ASP A 504 -10.42 -9.75 -39.20
C ASP A 504 -11.48 -8.66 -38.92
N ASP A 505 -12.35 -8.42 -39.89
CA ASP A 505 -13.44 -7.45 -39.74
C ASP A 505 -14.43 -7.77 -38.62
N THR A 506 -14.26 -8.93 -37.94
CA THR A 506 -15.05 -9.32 -36.77
C THR A 506 -14.30 -9.09 -35.45
N GLY A 507 -13.11 -8.50 -35.52
CA GLY A 507 -12.26 -8.19 -34.36
C GLY A 507 -11.58 -9.44 -33.78
N ARG A 508 -11.37 -10.49 -34.58
CA ARG A 508 -10.58 -11.66 -34.19
C ARG A 508 -9.22 -11.67 -34.85
N PRO A 509 -8.18 -12.16 -34.21
CA PRO A 509 -6.91 -12.42 -34.86
C PRO A 509 -7.15 -13.30 -36.09
N MET A 510 -6.60 -12.92 -37.24
CA MET A 510 -6.66 -13.74 -38.43
C MET A 510 -5.77 -14.96 -38.25
N ASP A 511 -6.33 -16.16 -38.37
CA ASP A 511 -5.58 -17.40 -38.30
C ASP A 511 -4.46 -17.43 -39.35
N GLY A 512 -3.23 -17.62 -38.87
CA GLY A 512 -2.03 -17.71 -39.75
C GLY A 512 -1.43 -16.37 -40.18
N VAL A 513 -1.96 -15.22 -39.74
CA VAL A 513 -1.32 -13.92 -39.97
C VAL A 513 -0.46 -13.58 -38.77
N PRO A 514 0.87 -13.52 -38.91
CA PRO A 514 1.74 -13.16 -37.80
C PRO A 514 1.53 -11.71 -37.42
N MET A 515 1.57 -11.42 -36.14
CA MET A 515 1.64 -10.04 -35.65
C MET A 515 3.01 -9.46 -35.95
N GLU A 516 3.10 -8.19 -36.23
CA GLU A 516 4.33 -7.52 -36.62
C GLU A 516 4.68 -6.37 -35.69
N SER A 517 5.98 -6.22 -35.47
CA SER A 517 6.58 -5.06 -34.82
C SER A 517 7.57 -4.43 -35.80
N THR A 518 7.53 -3.14 -36.01
CA THR A 518 8.38 -2.47 -36.98
C THR A 518 9.16 -1.33 -36.34
N LEU A 519 10.47 -1.31 -36.56
CA LEU A 519 11.36 -0.21 -36.18
C LEU A 519 12.06 0.33 -37.41
N LYS A 520 11.77 1.57 -37.78
CA LYS A 520 12.40 2.27 -38.92
C LYS A 520 13.50 3.19 -38.38
N GLY A 521 14.71 2.98 -38.89
CA GLY A 521 15.87 3.81 -38.57
C GLY A 521 15.88 5.13 -39.33
N ALA A 522 16.72 6.04 -38.90
CA ALA A 522 17.05 7.26 -39.62
C ALA A 522 17.94 6.94 -40.81
N ARG A 523 18.17 7.94 -41.68
CA ARG A 523 19.13 7.83 -42.75
C ARG A 523 20.53 7.65 -42.23
N ILE A 524 21.28 6.73 -42.87
CA ILE A 524 22.66 6.48 -42.52
C ILE A 524 23.51 7.65 -43.01
N GLN A 525 24.45 8.10 -42.22
CA GLN A 525 25.29 9.23 -42.51
C GLN A 525 26.30 8.89 -43.64
N ASN A 526 26.56 9.89 -44.51
CA ASN A 526 27.39 9.71 -45.69
C ASN A 526 28.90 9.69 -45.44
N ASP A 527 29.33 10.08 -44.23
CA ASP A 527 30.74 10.20 -43.84
C ASP A 527 31.24 8.98 -43.04
N LEU A 528 30.37 7.99 -42.82
CA LEU A 528 30.77 6.72 -42.18
C LEU A 528 31.63 5.92 -43.15
N THR A 529 32.91 6.28 -43.23
CA THR A 529 33.91 5.56 -43.99
C THR A 529 34.71 4.66 -43.08
N GLY A 530 34.57 3.35 -43.25
CA GLY A 530 35.52 2.42 -42.64
C GLY A 530 36.80 2.35 -43.47
N ASP A 531 37.96 2.15 -42.84
CA ASP A 531 39.14 1.67 -43.52
C ASP A 531 38.82 0.35 -44.22
N ALA A 532 39.42 0.08 -45.37
CA ALA A 532 39.19 -1.13 -46.19
C ALA A 532 39.30 -2.39 -45.34
N GLY A 533 38.16 -3.03 -45.03
CA GLY A 533 38.05 -4.16 -44.09
C GLY A 533 38.09 -3.74 -42.61
N GLY A 534 37.83 -2.45 -42.29
CA GLY A 534 37.79 -1.93 -40.92
C GLY A 534 36.49 -2.28 -40.21
N GLU A 535 36.62 -2.51 -38.93
CA GLU A 535 35.49 -2.70 -38.02
C GLU A 535 34.81 -1.36 -37.77
N VAL A 536 33.50 -1.29 -38.04
CA VAL A 536 32.69 -0.09 -37.81
C VAL A 536 32.00 -0.15 -36.47
N ILE A 537 31.50 -1.34 -36.10
CA ILE A 537 30.91 -1.63 -34.79
C ILE A 537 31.59 -2.89 -34.26
N ALA A 538 32.11 -2.83 -33.05
CA ALA A 538 32.78 -3.95 -32.40
C ALA A 538 31.82 -5.10 -32.08
N SER A 539 32.33 -6.33 -32.06
CA SER A 539 31.54 -7.48 -31.64
C SER A 539 31.09 -7.31 -30.20
N GLY A 540 29.81 -7.58 -29.92
CA GLY A 540 29.21 -7.39 -28.57
C GLY A 540 28.95 -5.95 -28.18
N ALA A 541 29.17 -4.97 -29.06
CA ALA A 541 28.83 -3.59 -28.78
C ALA A 541 27.31 -3.34 -28.73
N LEU A 542 26.55 -4.10 -29.51
CA LEU A 542 25.10 -4.01 -29.57
C LEU A 542 24.46 -5.37 -29.37
N MET A 543 23.27 -5.34 -28.78
CA MET A 543 22.42 -6.50 -28.55
C MET A 543 21.08 -6.30 -29.26
N LEU A 544 20.57 -7.33 -29.89
CA LEU A 544 19.27 -7.35 -30.57
C LEU A 544 18.39 -8.38 -29.87
N ASN A 545 17.34 -7.91 -29.18
CA ASN A 545 16.47 -8.75 -28.36
C ASN A 545 17.23 -9.65 -27.38
N GLY A 546 18.29 -9.09 -26.74
CA GLY A 546 19.13 -9.82 -25.79
C GLY A 546 20.22 -10.72 -26.40
N GLN A 547 20.32 -10.80 -27.73
CA GLN A 547 21.36 -11.50 -28.44
C GLN A 547 22.49 -10.55 -28.87
N GLU A 548 23.72 -10.88 -28.52
CA GLU A 548 24.90 -10.09 -28.93
C GLU A 548 25.09 -10.13 -30.46
N LEU A 549 25.33 -8.96 -31.02
CA LEU A 549 25.64 -8.81 -32.41
C LEU A 549 27.15 -8.96 -32.67
N GLY A 550 27.51 -9.64 -33.75
CA GLY A 550 28.89 -9.72 -34.19
C GLY A 550 29.44 -8.37 -34.67
N ALA A 551 30.72 -8.30 -35.02
CA ALA A 551 31.31 -7.08 -35.55
C ALA A 551 30.66 -6.70 -36.90
N LEU A 552 30.36 -5.42 -37.08
CA LEU A 552 30.00 -4.84 -38.37
C LEU A 552 31.25 -4.33 -39.06
N THR A 553 31.56 -4.90 -40.24
CA THR A 553 32.70 -4.50 -41.03
C THR A 553 32.23 -4.01 -42.41
N THR A 554 32.88 -2.99 -42.97
CA THR A 554 32.60 -2.53 -44.34
C THR A 554 33.71 -2.95 -45.30
N ALA A 555 33.32 -3.21 -46.55
CA ALA A 555 34.24 -3.74 -47.60
C ALA A 555 35.18 -2.70 -48.22
N ALA A 556 35.04 -1.45 -47.95
CA ALA A 556 35.75 -0.25 -48.35
C ALA A 556 34.77 0.80 -48.93
N GLY A 557 34.79 1.99 -48.39
CA GLY A 557 33.93 3.08 -48.79
C GLY A 557 32.89 3.42 -47.73
N THR A 558 31.83 4.05 -48.17
CA THR A 558 30.76 4.50 -47.30
C THR A 558 29.85 3.33 -46.88
N LEU A 559 29.58 3.17 -45.62
CA LEU A 559 28.66 2.16 -45.09
C LEU A 559 27.25 2.33 -45.68
N GLN A 560 26.67 1.22 -46.20
CA GLN A 560 25.37 1.22 -46.85
C GLN A 560 24.32 0.60 -45.93
N ALA A 561 23.06 1.07 -46.06
CA ALA A 561 21.95 0.48 -45.30
C ALA A 561 21.75 -1.03 -45.58
N THR A 562 22.06 -1.47 -46.80
CA THR A 562 22.05 -2.88 -47.18
C THR A 562 23.03 -3.74 -46.39
N GLU A 563 24.24 -3.22 -46.10
CA GLU A 563 25.26 -3.92 -45.31
C GLU A 563 24.79 -4.08 -43.85
N ILE A 564 24.21 -3.01 -43.31
CA ILE A 564 23.62 -3.05 -41.99
C ILE A 564 22.46 -4.03 -41.91
N ALA A 565 21.55 -4.00 -42.89
CA ALA A 565 20.41 -4.92 -42.89
C ALA A 565 20.86 -6.39 -43.03
N ALA A 566 21.89 -6.65 -43.84
CA ALA A 566 22.48 -7.98 -43.98
C ALA A 566 23.15 -8.44 -42.66
N TRP A 567 23.86 -7.54 -41.99
CA TRP A 567 24.51 -7.83 -40.71
C TRP A 567 23.48 -8.09 -39.60
N LEU A 568 22.40 -7.33 -39.52
CA LEU A 568 21.32 -7.56 -38.56
C LEU A 568 20.60 -8.89 -38.82
N ASN A 569 20.39 -9.24 -40.11
CA ASN A 569 19.79 -10.53 -40.48
C ASN A 569 20.71 -11.71 -40.15
N ALA A 570 22.02 -11.51 -40.14
CA ALA A 570 22.98 -12.54 -39.78
C ALA A 570 22.90 -12.98 -38.31
N ALA A 571 22.34 -12.12 -37.42
CA ALA A 571 22.06 -12.45 -36.02
C ALA A 571 21.00 -13.54 -35.85
N SER A 572 20.23 -13.82 -36.90
CA SER A 572 19.25 -14.92 -36.95
C SER A 572 18.24 -14.90 -35.78
N VAL A 573 17.81 -13.72 -35.37
CA VAL A 573 16.76 -13.56 -34.31
C VAL A 573 15.43 -14.04 -34.88
N GLU A 574 14.75 -14.93 -34.14
CA GLU A 574 13.51 -15.57 -34.61
C GLU A 574 12.43 -14.56 -34.98
N GLY A 575 11.86 -14.69 -36.13
CA GLY A 575 10.80 -13.82 -36.66
C GLY A 575 11.24 -12.41 -37.04
N LEU A 576 12.51 -12.03 -36.86
CA LEU A 576 13.02 -10.71 -37.19
C LEU A 576 13.63 -10.68 -38.60
N THR A 577 13.29 -9.65 -39.37
CA THR A 577 13.88 -9.35 -40.67
C THR A 577 14.30 -7.86 -40.73
N ALA A 578 15.50 -7.63 -41.22
CA ALA A 578 15.98 -6.29 -41.53
C ALA A 578 15.94 -6.07 -43.03
N SER A 579 15.39 -4.95 -43.46
CA SER A 579 15.35 -4.54 -44.82
C SER A 579 15.97 -3.14 -44.97
N ALA A 580 16.48 -2.84 -46.14
CA ALA A 580 17.05 -1.54 -46.44
C ALA A 580 16.27 -0.87 -47.58
N SER A 581 16.09 0.44 -47.46
CA SER A 581 15.45 1.26 -48.49
C SER A 581 16.10 2.62 -48.55
N ASN A 582 16.00 3.27 -49.69
CA ASN A 582 16.31 4.68 -49.83
C ASN A 582 15.26 5.34 -50.71
N GLN A 583 14.42 6.13 -50.10
CA GLN A 583 13.36 6.87 -50.72
C GLN A 583 13.50 8.35 -50.36
N ILE A 584 13.57 9.23 -51.32
CA ILE A 584 13.73 10.66 -51.15
C ILE A 584 12.51 11.33 -51.74
N VAL A 585 11.76 12.08 -50.94
CA VAL A 585 10.61 12.87 -51.37
C VAL A 585 11.06 14.30 -51.52
N ILE A 586 10.88 14.86 -52.70
CA ILE A 586 11.20 16.25 -53.02
C ILE A 586 9.88 16.98 -53.30
N PRO A 587 9.48 17.93 -52.44
CA PRO A 587 8.24 18.68 -52.61
C PRO A 587 8.20 19.39 -53.97
N SER A 588 7.07 19.35 -54.65
CA SER A 588 6.88 19.99 -55.96
C SER A 588 7.16 21.49 -55.94
N THR A 589 6.94 22.13 -54.80
CA THR A 589 7.21 23.57 -54.55
C THR A 589 8.71 23.90 -54.52
N GLN A 590 9.58 22.93 -54.31
CA GLN A 590 11.03 23.08 -54.22
C GLN A 590 11.76 22.65 -55.48
N LEU A 591 11.05 22.02 -56.42
CA LEU A 591 11.64 21.55 -57.66
C LEU A 591 11.91 22.70 -58.67
N GLN A 592 13.12 22.77 -59.17
CA GLN A 592 13.48 23.68 -60.26
C GLN A 592 13.58 22.92 -61.57
N LEU A 593 12.52 23.01 -62.40
CA LEU A 593 12.39 22.20 -63.58
C LEU A 593 13.26 22.69 -64.77
N ASN A 594 13.95 23.80 -64.57
CA ASN A 594 14.82 24.44 -65.61
C ASN A 594 16.29 24.06 -65.52
N ARG A 595 16.61 22.99 -64.74
CA ARG A 595 17.99 22.57 -64.52
C ARG A 595 18.21 21.10 -64.86
N SER A 596 19.39 20.74 -65.30
CA SER A 596 19.83 19.37 -65.46
C SER A 596 20.35 18.82 -64.15
N LEU A 597 20.18 17.54 -63.96
CA LEU A 597 20.67 16.87 -62.74
C LEU A 597 21.48 15.60 -63.07
N THR A 598 22.32 15.17 -62.13
CA THR A 598 22.95 13.85 -62.20
C THR A 598 22.47 12.99 -61.08
N LEU A 599 22.22 11.72 -61.40
CA LEU A 599 21.76 10.74 -60.42
C LEU A 599 22.59 9.45 -60.47
N GLN A 600 22.86 8.86 -59.31
CA GLN A 600 23.56 7.61 -59.17
C GLN A 600 23.19 6.92 -57.86
N SER A 601 22.91 5.63 -57.91
CA SER A 601 23.03 4.75 -56.72
C SER A 601 24.50 4.37 -56.56
N THR A 602 24.96 4.02 -55.34
CA THR A 602 26.39 3.74 -55.08
C THR A 602 27.02 2.78 -56.10
N SER A 603 26.34 1.67 -56.39
CA SER A 603 26.79 0.70 -57.37
C SER A 603 26.31 0.98 -58.78
N GLY A 604 25.49 1.98 -58.98
CA GLY A 604 25.04 2.43 -60.28
C GLY A 604 26.08 3.29 -61.00
N THR A 605 25.79 3.67 -62.21
CA THR A 605 26.64 4.58 -63.00
C THR A 605 26.02 5.99 -63.03
N MET A 606 26.83 7.01 -62.74
CA MET A 606 26.35 8.39 -62.78
C MET A 606 25.71 8.70 -64.12
N SER A 607 24.46 9.08 -64.11
CA SER A 607 23.63 9.37 -65.23
C SER A 607 23.17 10.82 -65.21
N THR A 608 23.39 11.54 -66.32
CA THR A 608 22.98 12.95 -66.49
C THR A 608 21.58 13.00 -67.05
N ILE A 609 20.68 13.73 -66.43
CA ILE A 609 19.36 14.04 -66.92
C ILE A 609 19.38 15.51 -67.36
N ASN A 610 19.35 15.71 -68.67
CA ASN A 610 19.40 17.06 -69.31
C ASN A 610 18.02 17.62 -69.46
N THR A 611 17.87 18.94 -69.27
CA THR A 611 16.65 19.65 -69.63
C THR A 611 16.34 19.46 -71.13
N PRO A 612 15.05 19.41 -71.52
CA PRO A 612 14.65 19.40 -72.92
C PRO A 612 15.19 20.60 -73.66
N ALA A 613 15.11 20.59 -75.00
CA ALA A 613 15.53 21.67 -75.85
C ALA A 613 14.78 23.00 -75.57
N SER A 614 13.65 22.95 -74.92
CA SER A 614 12.89 24.07 -74.38
C SER A 614 13.58 24.82 -73.25
N GLY A 615 14.63 24.23 -72.68
CA GLY A 615 15.36 24.78 -71.51
C GLY A 615 14.73 24.48 -70.17
N SER A 616 13.58 23.82 -70.10
CA SER A 616 12.90 23.42 -68.88
C SER A 616 12.00 22.22 -69.12
N PHE A 617 11.84 21.34 -68.09
CA PHE A 617 10.79 20.33 -68.07
C PHE A 617 9.43 21.01 -67.88
N ALA A 618 8.41 20.51 -68.52
CA ALA A 618 7.07 21.09 -68.51
C ALA A 618 6.40 20.93 -67.18
N ASP A 619 6.61 19.78 -66.57
CA ASP A 619 6.09 19.45 -65.25
C ASP A 619 6.94 18.34 -64.59
N VAL A 620 6.56 17.95 -63.36
CA VAL A 620 7.22 16.87 -62.58
C VAL A 620 7.11 15.53 -63.27
N SER A 621 6.05 15.27 -64.02
CA SER A 621 5.85 14.00 -64.74
C SER A 621 6.82 13.85 -65.91
N GLU A 622 7.18 14.97 -66.61
CA GLU A 622 8.20 14.92 -67.66
C GLU A 622 9.59 14.67 -67.07
N LEU A 623 9.92 15.32 -65.90
CA LEU A 623 11.16 15.09 -65.22
C LEU A 623 11.23 13.63 -64.75
N MET A 624 10.16 13.08 -64.15
CA MET A 624 10.06 11.68 -63.74
C MET A 624 10.31 10.74 -64.90
N THR A 625 9.75 11.04 -66.09
CA THR A 625 9.97 10.23 -67.33
C THR A 625 11.43 10.23 -67.73
N ALA A 626 12.09 11.41 -67.72
CA ALA A 626 13.51 11.56 -68.04
C ALA A 626 14.43 10.78 -67.00
N ILE A 627 14.13 10.84 -65.70
CA ILE A 627 14.83 10.06 -64.69
C ILE A 627 14.65 8.54 -64.97
N ASN A 628 13.44 8.11 -65.21
CA ASN A 628 13.13 6.71 -65.42
C ASN A 628 13.72 6.17 -66.78
N ALA A 629 14.05 7.05 -67.75
CA ALA A 629 14.78 6.63 -68.94
C ALA A 629 16.18 6.12 -68.66
N VAL A 630 16.83 6.57 -67.58
CA VAL A 630 18.19 6.17 -67.20
C VAL A 630 18.19 5.25 -65.92
N ARG A 631 17.07 4.83 -65.42
CA ARG A 631 16.95 4.10 -64.18
C ARG A 631 17.78 2.82 -64.06
N LEU A 632 17.90 2.07 -65.18
CA LEU A 632 18.68 0.85 -65.21
C LEU A 632 20.20 1.09 -65.08
N THR A 633 20.64 2.27 -65.47
CA THR A 633 22.05 2.69 -65.45
C THR A 633 22.37 3.40 -64.14
N SER A 634 21.51 4.32 -63.71
CA SER A 634 21.67 5.07 -62.46
C SER A 634 21.35 4.27 -61.20
N GLY A 635 20.52 3.24 -61.34
CA GLY A 635 20.01 2.49 -60.16
C GLY A 635 18.88 3.19 -59.41
N VAL A 636 18.44 4.38 -59.91
CA VAL A 636 17.42 5.20 -59.27
C VAL A 636 16.21 5.33 -60.18
N GLN A 637 15.03 5.10 -59.65
CA GLN A 637 13.75 5.36 -60.32
C GLN A 637 13.00 6.52 -59.65
N ALA A 638 12.07 7.09 -60.37
CA ALA A 638 11.24 8.20 -59.88
C ALA A 638 9.76 7.88 -60.03
N THR A 639 8.99 8.34 -59.02
CA THR A 639 7.52 8.32 -59.04
C THR A 639 7.02 9.71 -58.62
N VAL A 640 5.75 10.00 -58.88
CA VAL A 640 5.10 11.24 -58.40
C VAL A 640 4.06 10.81 -57.38
N SER A 641 4.08 11.42 -56.18
CA SER A 641 3.11 11.18 -55.11
C SER A 641 1.73 11.78 -55.46
N ASP A 642 0.70 11.42 -54.73
CA ASP A 642 -0.64 11.99 -54.87
C ASP A 642 -0.66 13.52 -54.61
N SER A 643 0.27 14.03 -53.78
CA SER A 643 0.53 15.47 -53.55
C SER A 643 1.28 16.17 -54.69
N GLY A 644 1.74 15.44 -55.71
CA GLY A 644 2.49 15.98 -56.84
C GLY A 644 4.00 16.09 -56.59
N ASP A 645 4.54 15.54 -55.52
CA ASP A 645 5.93 15.61 -55.16
C ASP A 645 6.74 14.53 -55.89
N LEU A 646 8.00 14.82 -56.17
CA LEU A 646 8.89 13.86 -56.80
C LEU A 646 9.47 12.92 -55.76
N VAL A 647 9.26 11.65 -55.98
CA VAL A 647 9.80 10.60 -55.14
C VAL A 647 10.91 9.85 -55.88
N LEU A 648 12.13 9.91 -55.38
CA LEU A 648 13.28 9.15 -55.88
C LEU A 648 13.51 7.93 -54.97
N GLU A 649 13.68 6.78 -55.61
CA GLU A 649 13.98 5.55 -54.84
C GLU A 649 14.95 4.64 -55.59
N ASN A 650 15.70 3.83 -54.87
CA ASN A 650 16.53 2.81 -55.51
C ASN A 650 15.69 1.74 -56.20
N LEU A 651 16.16 1.24 -57.32
CA LEU A 651 15.65 0.00 -57.87
C LEU A 651 15.89 -1.16 -56.89
N PRO A 652 15.06 -2.20 -56.86
CA PRO A 652 15.19 -3.31 -55.90
C PRO A 652 16.59 -3.97 -55.83
N ALA A 653 17.35 -3.96 -56.95
CA ALA A 653 18.70 -4.46 -56.97
C ALA A 653 19.73 -3.58 -56.21
N TYR A 654 19.38 -2.35 -55.95
CA TYR A 654 20.20 -1.34 -55.25
C TYR A 654 19.53 -0.83 -53.94
N ALA A 655 18.58 -1.59 -53.45
CA ALA A 655 17.74 -1.16 -52.32
C ALA A 655 18.59 -0.74 -51.12
N GLY A 656 18.40 0.47 -50.63
CA GLY A 656 19.12 0.99 -49.44
C GLY A 656 20.52 1.52 -49.71
N GLU A 657 20.99 1.49 -50.97
CA GLU A 657 22.24 2.18 -51.34
C GLU A 657 22.07 3.69 -51.28
N HIS A 658 23.16 4.41 -51.10
CA HIS A 658 23.13 5.88 -51.19
C HIS A 658 22.71 6.35 -52.59
N ILE A 659 21.83 7.34 -52.64
CA ILE A 659 21.48 8.03 -53.85
C ILE A 659 22.33 9.32 -53.92
N THR A 660 23.21 9.41 -54.89
CA THR A 660 23.97 10.65 -55.14
C THR A 660 23.24 11.51 -56.14
N ILE A 661 22.95 12.74 -55.74
CA ILE A 661 22.42 13.80 -56.62
C ILE A 661 23.60 14.68 -56.98
N GLY A 662 23.72 15.04 -58.25
CA GLY A 662 24.90 15.65 -58.82
C GLY A 662 25.34 16.99 -58.25
N PRO A 663 26.49 17.53 -58.68
CA PRO A 663 27.14 18.69 -58.07
C PRO A 663 26.25 19.94 -58.07
N ALA A 664 26.57 20.88 -57.17
CA ALA A 664 25.76 22.05 -56.85
C ALA A 664 25.32 22.89 -58.06
N ASP A 665 26.12 22.88 -59.15
CA ASP A 665 25.80 23.58 -60.40
C ASP A 665 24.67 22.95 -61.21
N LEU A 666 24.31 21.68 -60.89
CA LEU A 666 23.28 20.87 -61.51
C LEU A 666 22.19 20.43 -60.54
N SER A 667 22.09 21.11 -59.44
CA SER A 667 21.07 20.79 -58.45
C SER A 667 19.68 21.07 -59.02
N LEU A 668 18.69 20.24 -58.67
CA LEU A 668 17.27 20.47 -58.93
C LEU A 668 16.74 21.71 -58.20
N GLY A 669 17.62 22.55 -57.59
CA GLY A 669 17.22 23.66 -56.72
C GLY A 669 16.49 23.21 -55.49
N VAL A 670 16.81 22.02 -55.02
CA VAL A 670 16.49 21.66 -53.64
C VAL A 670 17.20 22.68 -52.79
N SER A 671 16.46 23.59 -52.16
CA SER A 671 17.11 24.56 -51.26
C SER A 671 17.85 23.73 -50.20
N ASP A 672 19.09 24.10 -49.91
CA ASP A 672 20.01 23.36 -49.00
C ASP A 672 19.43 23.10 -47.63
N ASN A 673 18.23 23.57 -47.34
CA ASN A 673 17.65 23.57 -46.02
C ASN A 673 16.34 22.82 -45.87
N ALA A 674 15.61 22.45 -46.94
CA ALA A 674 14.25 21.88 -46.77
C ALA A 674 14.23 20.42 -46.28
N LEU A 675 15.31 19.66 -46.46
CA LEU A 675 15.45 18.30 -45.98
C LEU A 675 16.86 17.98 -45.46
N GLY A 676 17.74 18.99 -45.25
CA GLY A 676 19.17 18.72 -44.95
C GLY A 676 19.91 18.08 -46.13
N LEU A 677 19.38 18.14 -47.34
CA LEU A 677 19.94 17.52 -48.52
C LEU A 677 20.86 18.51 -49.24
N THR A 678 22.10 18.57 -48.84
CA THR A 678 23.14 19.15 -49.67
C THR A 678 23.33 18.30 -50.93
N ALA A 679 23.66 18.92 -52.02
CA ALA A 679 24.12 18.19 -53.22
C ALA A 679 25.20 17.17 -52.77
N GLY A 680 24.93 15.89 -52.96
CA GLY A 680 25.79 14.83 -52.45
C GLY A 680 25.10 13.47 -52.35
N ALA A 681 25.72 12.57 -51.67
CA ALA A 681 25.18 11.25 -51.42
C ALA A 681 24.18 11.29 -50.23
N ILE A 682 23.01 10.72 -50.45
CA ILE A 682 21.93 10.63 -49.44
C ILE A 682 21.79 9.17 -49.02
N GLY A 683 22.04 8.91 -47.79
CA GLY A 683 22.04 7.57 -47.18
C GLY A 683 20.67 6.88 -47.17
N GLY A 684 20.70 5.58 -47.25
CA GLY A 684 19.53 4.71 -47.04
C GLY A 684 19.08 4.62 -45.59
N GLN A 685 17.99 3.92 -45.38
CA GLN A 685 17.41 3.65 -44.06
C GLN A 685 17.25 2.13 -43.86
N VAL A 686 17.43 1.69 -42.65
CA VAL A 686 17.19 0.31 -42.26
C VAL A 686 15.85 0.21 -41.55
N THR A 687 15.07 -0.78 -41.93
CA THR A 687 13.79 -1.10 -41.27
C THR A 687 13.87 -2.50 -40.73
N LEU A 688 13.66 -2.64 -39.46
CA LEU A 688 13.51 -3.91 -38.77
C LEU A 688 12.03 -4.26 -38.64
N THR A 689 11.66 -5.45 -39.03
CA THR A 689 10.31 -5.96 -38.89
C THR A 689 10.38 -7.31 -38.18
N ARG A 690 9.64 -7.49 -37.14
CA ARG A 690 9.53 -8.78 -36.45
C ARG A 690 8.12 -9.30 -36.55
N SER A 691 8.01 -10.50 -37.08
CA SER A 691 6.77 -11.26 -37.11
C SER A 691 6.66 -12.06 -35.81
N LEU A 692 5.61 -11.86 -35.07
CA LEU A 692 5.40 -12.46 -33.76
C LEU A 692 4.25 -13.45 -33.85
N ALA A 693 4.56 -14.73 -33.73
CA ALA A 693 3.55 -15.80 -33.68
C ALA A 693 2.76 -15.78 -32.33
N ASP A 694 3.34 -15.20 -31.28
CA ASP A 694 2.75 -15.07 -29.97
C ASP A 694 2.50 -13.59 -29.66
N PRO A 695 1.28 -13.18 -29.27
CA PRO A 695 0.96 -11.80 -28.87
C PRO A 695 1.78 -11.30 -27.67
N ASN A 696 2.35 -12.21 -26.88
CA ASN A 696 3.19 -11.87 -25.73
C ASN A 696 4.70 -11.91 -26.06
N ALA A 697 5.09 -12.15 -27.33
CA ALA A 697 6.49 -12.16 -27.70
C ALA A 697 7.11 -10.77 -27.58
N ASP A 698 8.39 -10.72 -27.25
CA ASP A 698 9.14 -9.47 -27.08
C ASP A 698 9.16 -8.64 -28.37
N GLU A 699 8.95 -7.35 -28.21
CA GLU A 699 9.09 -6.33 -29.25
C GLU A 699 10.53 -6.27 -29.77
N ILE A 700 10.75 -5.58 -30.91
CA ILE A 700 12.11 -5.30 -31.38
C ILE A 700 12.79 -4.38 -30.38
N ARG A 701 13.90 -4.84 -29.82
CA ARG A 701 14.70 -4.10 -28.87
C ARG A 701 16.17 -4.17 -29.25
N ILE A 702 16.79 -3.01 -29.48
CA ILE A 702 18.23 -2.89 -29.69
C ILE A 702 18.80 -2.15 -28.48
N SER A 703 19.73 -2.74 -27.77
CA SER A 703 20.40 -2.18 -26.60
C SER A 703 21.93 -2.17 -26.77
N LEU A 704 22.60 -1.39 -25.94
CA LEU A 704 24.05 -1.41 -25.87
C LEU A 704 24.51 -2.68 -25.14
N GLY A 705 25.53 -3.32 -25.66
CA GLY A 705 26.30 -4.34 -24.97
C GLY A 705 27.40 -3.76 -24.08
N GLU A 706 28.27 -4.62 -23.53
CA GLU A 706 29.30 -4.17 -22.56
C GLU A 706 30.25 -3.11 -23.08
N THR A 707 30.57 -3.14 -24.36
CA THR A 707 31.51 -2.21 -25.01
C THR A 707 30.80 -1.16 -25.90
N GLY A 708 29.46 -1.24 -25.97
CA GLY A 708 28.69 -0.42 -26.91
C GLY A 708 28.54 1.05 -26.44
N THR A 709 28.44 1.90 -27.41
CA THR A 709 28.25 3.34 -27.21
C THR A 709 27.04 3.88 -27.98
N ALA A 710 26.59 5.08 -27.64
CA ALA A 710 25.50 5.73 -28.39
C ALA A 710 25.86 5.97 -29.86
N ILE A 711 27.17 6.08 -30.20
CA ILE A 711 27.66 6.22 -31.56
C ILE A 711 27.33 4.98 -32.38
N ASP A 712 27.42 3.79 -31.80
CA ASP A 712 27.12 2.53 -32.50
C ASP A 712 25.63 2.50 -32.95
N LEU A 713 24.70 2.94 -32.10
CA LEU A 713 23.30 3.10 -32.47
C LEU A 713 23.10 4.17 -33.55
N GLN A 714 23.85 5.28 -33.48
CA GLN A 714 23.79 6.34 -34.48
C GLN A 714 24.29 5.85 -35.84
N THR A 715 25.33 5.02 -35.85
CA THR A 715 25.88 4.40 -37.04
C THR A 715 24.83 3.55 -37.79
N LEU A 716 23.92 2.89 -37.07
CA LEU A 716 22.80 2.13 -37.63
C LEU A 716 21.64 3.02 -38.11
N GLY A 717 21.73 4.34 -37.93
CA GLY A 717 20.59 5.24 -38.09
C GLY A 717 19.60 5.18 -36.96
N LEU A 718 19.89 4.45 -35.90
CA LEU A 718 19.06 4.39 -34.71
C LEU A 718 19.53 5.45 -33.72
N ARG A 719 18.61 6.26 -33.26
CA ARG A 719 18.91 7.39 -32.38
C ARG A 719 18.44 7.06 -30.96
N MET A 720 19.18 7.57 -30.00
CA MET A 720 18.70 7.60 -28.63
C MET A 720 17.62 8.66 -28.50
N GLY A 721 16.66 8.40 -27.61
CA GLY A 721 15.55 9.27 -27.40
C GLY A 721 15.17 9.42 -25.93
N VAL A 722 14.14 10.19 -25.68
CA VAL A 722 13.44 10.19 -24.40
C VAL A 722 12.42 9.06 -24.45
N TYR A 723 12.60 8.07 -23.59
CA TYR A 723 11.63 7.01 -23.41
C TYR A 723 10.89 7.22 -22.11
N ILE A 724 9.56 7.24 -22.21
CA ILE A 724 8.68 7.47 -21.07
C ILE A 724 7.65 6.36 -21.09
N GLU A 725 7.62 5.56 -20.03
CA GLU A 725 6.65 4.50 -19.86
C GLU A 725 5.47 4.99 -19.03
N GLY A 726 4.27 4.87 -19.60
CA GLY A 726 3.02 5.25 -18.95
C GLY A 726 2.35 4.08 -18.25
N ALA A 727 1.33 4.40 -17.45
CA ALA A 727 0.51 3.38 -16.82
C ALA A 727 -0.17 2.51 -17.89
N ALA A 728 -0.11 1.24 -17.65
CA ALA A 728 -0.85 0.17 -18.32
C ALA A 728 -0.74 0.04 -19.84
N SER A 729 -0.59 1.07 -20.63
CA SER A 729 -0.60 0.95 -22.09
C SER A 729 0.21 1.96 -22.86
N ASP A 730 0.63 3.05 -22.24
CA ASP A 730 1.19 4.18 -22.98
C ASP A 730 2.70 4.27 -22.77
N GLU A 731 3.43 3.83 -23.76
CA GLU A 731 4.87 4.02 -23.84
C GLU A 731 5.17 5.07 -24.91
N TYR A 732 6.02 6.04 -24.57
CA TYR A 732 6.44 7.07 -25.47
C TYR A 732 7.94 7.03 -25.67
N LEU A 733 8.37 6.91 -26.91
CA LEU A 733 9.76 7.07 -27.31
C LEU A 733 9.88 8.28 -28.26
N VAL A 734 10.49 9.34 -27.77
CA VAL A 734 10.77 10.52 -28.58
C VAL A 734 12.14 10.33 -29.22
N VAL A 735 12.14 10.05 -30.50
CA VAL A 735 13.36 9.87 -31.28
C VAL A 735 13.54 11.09 -32.17
N VAL A 736 14.72 11.70 -32.12
CA VAL A 736 15.06 12.85 -32.91
C VAL A 736 15.90 12.43 -34.10
N GLN A 737 15.45 12.77 -35.29
CA GLN A 737 16.10 12.44 -36.57
C GLN A 737 16.49 13.70 -37.34
N GLY A 738 17.54 13.60 -38.13
CA GLY A 738 18.02 14.70 -38.96
C GLY A 738 19.46 15.09 -38.61
N GLU A 739 20.00 16.04 -39.40
CA GLU A 739 21.33 16.59 -39.20
C GLU A 739 21.23 17.97 -38.52
N GLY A 740 22.23 18.33 -37.75
CA GLY A 740 22.31 19.63 -37.08
C GLY A 740 22.19 19.57 -35.55
N GLU A 741 22.00 20.73 -34.91
CA GLU A 741 22.02 20.92 -33.49
C GLU A 741 20.61 20.93 -32.87
N LEU A 742 19.69 20.09 -33.37
CA LEU A 742 18.37 19.97 -32.75
C LEU A 742 18.52 19.42 -31.31
N LYS A 743 17.80 20.04 -30.41
CA LYS A 743 17.74 19.59 -29.02
C LYS A 743 16.31 19.24 -28.64
N ALA A 744 16.12 18.10 -28.07
CA ALA A 744 14.89 17.73 -27.37
C ALA A 744 15.15 17.67 -25.87
N ALA A 745 14.32 18.32 -25.10
CA ALA A 745 14.43 18.30 -23.65
C ALA A 745 13.16 17.74 -23.05
N ALA A 746 13.29 16.96 -22.01
CA ALA A 746 12.18 16.45 -21.23
C ALA A 746 12.35 16.77 -19.76
N SER A 747 11.29 17.17 -19.11
CA SER A 747 11.24 17.36 -17.67
C SER A 747 9.90 16.91 -17.12
N TYR A 748 9.79 16.80 -15.80
CA TYR A 748 8.59 16.36 -15.11
C TYR A 748 8.10 17.45 -14.18
N THR A 749 6.83 17.71 -14.21
CA THR A 749 6.21 18.74 -13.36
C THR A 749 4.85 18.27 -12.83
N ALA A 750 4.42 18.87 -11.75
CA ALA A 750 3.14 18.56 -11.14
C ALA A 750 2.04 19.52 -11.66
N SER A 751 1.21 19.15 -12.63
CA SER A 751 0.01 19.91 -12.94
C SER A 751 -1.06 19.09 -13.68
N ALA A 752 -1.80 18.32 -12.92
CA ALA A 752 -2.93 17.55 -13.46
C ALA A 752 -4.22 18.37 -13.64
N LEU A 753 -4.36 19.52 -12.96
CA LEU A 753 -5.56 20.35 -12.98
C LEU A 753 -5.76 21.05 -14.33
N ASP A 754 -4.71 21.54 -14.93
CA ASP A 754 -4.78 22.31 -16.19
C ASP A 754 -5.19 21.44 -17.38
N GLN A 755 -4.77 20.19 -17.40
CA GLN A 755 -5.09 19.25 -18.47
C GLN A 755 -6.58 18.89 -18.51
N LYS A 756 -7.16 18.65 -17.35
CA LYS A 756 -8.59 18.33 -17.22
C LYS A 756 -9.47 19.49 -17.72
N GLN A 757 -9.06 20.73 -17.45
CA GLN A 757 -9.75 21.91 -17.94
C GLN A 757 -9.61 22.09 -19.46
N ALA A 758 -8.44 21.84 -20.01
CA ALA A 758 -8.21 21.88 -21.46
C ALA A 758 -9.09 20.85 -22.19
N VAL A 759 -9.14 19.62 -21.71
CA VAL A 759 -10.00 18.57 -22.29
C VAL A 759 -11.48 18.94 -22.22
N ARG A 760 -11.91 19.61 -21.13
CA ARG A 760 -13.30 20.10 -21.04
C ARG A 760 -13.64 21.16 -22.07
N GLY A 761 -12.70 22.02 -22.44
CA GLY A 761 -12.90 23.10 -23.40
C GLY A 761 -12.78 22.70 -24.88
N GLU A 762 -12.24 21.53 -25.15
CA GLU A 762 -11.89 21.06 -26.50
C GLU A 762 -12.65 19.74 -26.82
N PRO A 763 -13.89 19.84 -27.28
CA PRO A 763 -14.69 18.66 -27.63
C PRO A 763 -14.11 17.93 -28.82
N PHE A 764 -14.19 16.62 -28.83
CA PHE A 764 -13.68 15.78 -29.91
C PHE A 764 -14.65 14.65 -30.25
N ASP A 765 -14.56 14.21 -31.50
CA ASP A 765 -15.33 13.10 -32.04
C ASP A 765 -14.41 11.89 -32.25
N ILE A 766 -14.91 10.71 -31.91
CA ILE A 766 -14.24 9.43 -32.11
C ILE A 766 -15.05 8.66 -33.14
N GLU A 767 -14.48 8.42 -34.31
CA GLU A 767 -15.12 7.64 -35.35
C GLU A 767 -14.36 6.35 -35.59
N PHE A 768 -15.05 5.22 -35.54
CA PHE A 768 -14.48 3.93 -35.88
C PHE A 768 -14.43 3.72 -37.36
N THR A 769 -13.23 3.82 -37.95
CA THR A 769 -12.99 3.58 -39.39
C THR A 769 -12.92 2.09 -39.73
N SER A 770 -12.68 1.25 -38.74
CA SER A 770 -12.80 -0.21 -38.77
C SER A 770 -13.00 -0.76 -37.36
N ARG A 771 -13.25 -2.05 -37.18
CA ARG A 771 -13.33 -2.68 -35.85
C ARG A 771 -12.03 -2.60 -35.03
N THR A 772 -10.92 -2.32 -35.67
CA THR A 772 -9.58 -2.28 -35.07
C THR A 772 -8.92 -0.91 -35.14
N ARG A 773 -9.63 0.09 -35.66
CA ARG A 773 -9.06 1.44 -35.86
C ARG A 773 -10.14 2.50 -35.69
N TYR A 774 -9.77 3.57 -35.02
CA TYR A 774 -10.60 4.75 -34.83
C TYR A 774 -9.79 6.02 -35.08
N THR A 775 -10.51 7.09 -35.43
CA THR A 775 -9.96 8.41 -35.65
C THR A 775 -10.53 9.35 -34.61
N ILE A 776 -9.69 10.20 -34.03
CA ILE A 776 -10.11 11.30 -33.16
C ILE A 776 -10.04 12.58 -33.95
N THR A 777 -11.14 13.33 -33.98
CA THR A 777 -11.30 14.59 -34.74
C THR A 777 -11.70 15.70 -33.76
N ASP A 778 -11.06 16.85 -33.86
CA ASP A 778 -11.50 18.06 -33.16
C ASP A 778 -12.88 18.46 -33.66
N LYS A 779 -13.87 18.50 -32.80
CA LYS A 779 -15.26 18.79 -33.17
C LYS A 779 -15.46 20.24 -33.60
N THR A 780 -14.63 21.15 -33.13
CA THR A 780 -14.72 22.57 -33.41
C THR A 780 -14.14 22.91 -34.78
N THR A 781 -12.99 22.32 -35.09
CA THR A 781 -12.25 22.62 -36.34
C THR A 781 -12.47 21.58 -37.43
N GLY A 782 -12.98 20.38 -37.10
CA GLY A 782 -13.10 19.27 -38.03
C GLY A 782 -11.75 18.66 -38.43
N THR A 783 -10.69 18.98 -37.71
CA THR A 783 -9.34 18.49 -37.97
C THR A 783 -9.12 17.13 -37.34
N VAL A 784 -8.59 16.18 -38.10
CA VAL A 784 -8.18 14.87 -37.55
C VAL A 784 -6.97 15.07 -36.66
N LEU A 785 -7.14 14.76 -35.37
CA LEU A 785 -6.08 14.86 -34.38
C LEU A 785 -5.17 13.63 -34.40
N THR A 786 -5.76 12.44 -34.43
CA THR A 786 -5.01 11.18 -34.48
C THR A 786 -5.87 10.06 -35.02
N THR A 787 -5.21 9.04 -35.54
CA THR A 787 -5.82 7.75 -35.87
C THR A 787 -5.13 6.68 -35.03
N ARG A 788 -5.89 5.88 -34.29
CA ARG A 788 -5.37 4.89 -33.35
C ARG A 788 -5.93 3.51 -33.61
N ASN A 789 -5.21 2.52 -33.11
CA ASN A 789 -5.66 1.13 -33.13
C ASN A 789 -6.52 0.83 -31.93
N PHE A 790 -7.48 -0.05 -32.11
CA PHE A 790 -8.37 -0.53 -31.10
C PHE A 790 -8.27 -2.06 -30.99
N ASP A 791 -8.25 -2.56 -29.77
CA ASP A 791 -8.24 -3.99 -29.50
C ASP A 791 -9.66 -4.44 -29.08
N PRO A 792 -10.42 -5.05 -30.00
CA PRO A 792 -11.79 -5.48 -29.70
C PRO A 792 -11.86 -6.68 -28.72
N LEU A 793 -10.72 -7.31 -28.41
CA LEU A 793 -10.65 -8.43 -27.45
C LEU A 793 -10.36 -7.96 -26.03
N LEU A 794 -10.05 -6.67 -25.84
CA LEU A 794 -9.89 -6.11 -24.50
C LEU A 794 -11.22 -6.13 -23.77
N LEU A 795 -11.24 -6.65 -22.53
CA LEU A 795 -12.46 -6.69 -21.71
C LEU A 795 -12.23 -5.96 -20.37
N PRO A 796 -12.99 -4.89 -20.10
CA PRO A 796 -13.97 -4.25 -21.00
C PRO A 796 -13.30 -3.56 -22.18
N PRO A 797 -13.99 -3.44 -23.35
CA PRO A 797 -13.45 -2.68 -24.48
C PRO A 797 -13.28 -1.21 -24.08
N THR A 798 -12.06 -0.70 -24.15
CA THR A 798 -11.75 0.67 -23.69
C THR A 798 -10.82 1.38 -24.64
N ILE A 799 -10.98 2.69 -24.73
CA ILE A 799 -10.00 3.59 -25.34
C ILE A 799 -9.65 4.70 -24.35
N ARG A 800 -8.43 5.22 -24.48
CA ARG A 800 -7.94 6.32 -23.65
C ARG A 800 -7.41 7.44 -24.52
N TYR A 801 -7.79 8.65 -24.17
CA TYR A 801 -7.30 9.84 -24.83
C TYR A 801 -7.26 11.02 -23.85
N ARG A 802 -6.10 11.64 -23.66
CA ARG A 802 -5.90 12.82 -22.79
C ARG A 802 -6.47 12.63 -21.35
N GLY A 803 -6.32 11.44 -20.77
CA GLY A 803 -6.84 11.13 -19.45
C GLY A 803 -8.33 10.77 -19.41
N VAL A 804 -9.05 10.96 -20.52
CA VAL A 804 -10.42 10.46 -20.67
C VAL A 804 -10.36 8.99 -21.05
N GLU A 805 -11.10 8.15 -20.33
CA GLU A 805 -11.31 6.75 -20.64
C GLU A 805 -12.77 6.53 -21.08
N LEU A 806 -12.95 5.98 -22.28
CA LEU A 806 -14.24 5.52 -22.75
C LEU A 806 -14.28 4.00 -22.65
N THR A 807 -15.27 3.49 -21.94
CA THR A 807 -15.55 2.05 -21.83
C THR A 807 -16.84 1.76 -22.59
N PHE A 808 -16.75 0.78 -23.48
CA PHE A 808 -17.88 0.39 -24.31
C PHE A 808 -18.55 -0.87 -23.74
N THR A 809 -19.85 -1.00 -23.95
CA THR A 809 -20.62 -2.19 -23.53
C THR A 809 -20.28 -3.42 -24.39
N SER A 810 -19.88 -3.19 -25.64
CA SER A 810 -19.37 -4.18 -26.58
C SER A 810 -18.39 -3.49 -27.54
N PRO A 811 -17.54 -4.23 -28.25
CA PRO A 811 -16.63 -3.62 -29.22
C PRO A 811 -17.40 -2.86 -30.31
N PRO A 812 -17.06 -1.58 -30.56
CA PRO A 812 -17.68 -0.77 -31.62
C PRO A 812 -17.41 -1.32 -33.02
N GLU A 813 -18.28 -0.97 -33.97
CA GLU A 813 -18.18 -1.36 -35.36
C GLU A 813 -17.75 -0.18 -36.25
N MET A 814 -17.35 -0.46 -37.50
CA MET A 814 -17.02 0.56 -38.51
C MET A 814 -18.20 1.50 -38.71
N GLY A 815 -17.98 2.78 -38.59
CA GLY A 815 -18.98 3.85 -38.74
C GLY A 815 -19.61 4.28 -37.41
N ASP A 816 -19.28 3.64 -36.27
CA ASP A 816 -19.71 4.14 -34.97
C ASP A 816 -18.99 5.45 -34.64
N LEU A 817 -19.75 6.43 -34.18
CA LEU A 817 -19.31 7.78 -33.85
C LEU A 817 -19.70 8.14 -32.42
N PHE A 818 -18.74 8.56 -31.64
CA PHE A 818 -18.91 9.01 -30.26
C PHE A 818 -18.36 10.44 -30.13
N SER A 819 -19.18 11.35 -29.66
CA SER A 819 -18.78 12.73 -29.36
C SER A 819 -18.48 12.90 -27.89
N VAL A 820 -17.31 13.42 -27.57
CA VAL A 820 -16.90 13.71 -26.19
C VAL A 820 -16.83 15.23 -26.00
N ASP A 821 -17.48 15.73 -24.98
CA ASP A 821 -17.45 17.15 -24.62
C ASP A 821 -17.36 17.36 -23.09
N GLY A 822 -17.17 18.60 -22.69
CA GLY A 822 -17.02 19.00 -21.29
C GLY A 822 -18.32 19.08 -20.50
N ASN A 823 -19.42 18.59 -21.05
CA ASN A 823 -20.73 18.51 -20.38
C ASN A 823 -21.20 19.84 -19.77
N HIS A 824 -21.03 20.94 -20.47
CA HIS A 824 -21.39 22.26 -19.97
C HIS A 824 -22.90 22.45 -19.68
N ASP A 825 -23.77 21.66 -20.33
CA ASP A 825 -25.22 21.70 -20.19
C ASP A 825 -25.75 20.59 -19.25
N GLY A 826 -24.89 19.95 -18.51
CA GLY A 826 -25.04 18.58 -17.98
C GLY A 826 -25.89 18.35 -16.74
N ILE A 827 -26.91 19.19 -16.45
CA ILE A 827 -27.80 19.02 -15.28
C ILE A 827 -28.48 17.65 -15.22
N GLY A 828 -28.72 17.01 -16.36
CA GLY A 828 -29.36 15.70 -16.49
C GLY A 828 -28.40 14.50 -16.51
N ASN A 829 -27.09 14.71 -16.47
CA ASN A 829 -26.10 13.62 -16.45
C ASN A 829 -25.98 13.06 -15.02
N ASN A 830 -25.87 11.74 -14.89
CA ASN A 830 -25.84 11.01 -13.64
C ASN A 830 -24.55 10.24 -13.37
N GLU A 831 -23.51 10.44 -14.15
CA GLU A 831 -22.28 9.65 -14.10
C GLU A 831 -21.61 9.70 -12.72
N GLY A 832 -21.56 10.87 -12.08
CA GLY A 832 -21.03 11.00 -10.72
C GLY A 832 -21.87 10.25 -9.69
N ALA A 833 -23.20 10.29 -9.82
CA ALA A 833 -24.09 9.53 -8.94
C ALA A 833 -23.93 8.01 -9.13
N LEU A 834 -23.78 7.54 -10.37
CA LEU A 834 -23.52 6.12 -10.67
C LEU A 834 -22.17 5.66 -10.08
N ARG A 835 -21.12 6.47 -10.20
CA ARG A 835 -19.83 6.18 -9.57
C ARG A 835 -19.92 6.11 -8.03
N MET A 836 -20.79 6.94 -7.42
CA MET A 836 -21.07 6.83 -5.98
C MET A 836 -21.80 5.54 -5.63
N VAL A 837 -22.73 5.08 -6.45
CA VAL A 837 -23.42 3.79 -6.28
C VAL A 837 -22.45 2.63 -6.44
N GLU A 838 -21.57 2.68 -7.42
CA GLU A 838 -20.53 1.65 -7.62
C GLU A 838 -19.61 1.49 -6.42
N LEU A 839 -19.37 2.55 -5.66
CA LEU A 839 -18.54 2.52 -4.43
C LEU A 839 -19.08 1.54 -3.38
N GLU A 840 -20.39 1.25 -3.35
CA GLU A 840 -21.00 0.25 -2.47
C GLU A 840 -20.34 -1.14 -2.63
N SER A 841 -20.06 -1.54 -3.86
CA SER A 841 -19.49 -2.84 -4.20
C SER A 841 -17.99 -2.80 -4.45
N ARG A 842 -17.42 -1.60 -4.58
CA ARG A 842 -16.01 -1.43 -4.88
C ARG A 842 -15.14 -1.74 -3.66
N ARG A 843 -14.07 -2.48 -3.88
CA ARG A 843 -13.13 -2.92 -2.85
C ARG A 843 -12.05 -1.87 -2.62
N VAL A 844 -12.39 -0.82 -1.86
CA VAL A 844 -11.54 0.35 -1.61
C VAL A 844 -10.78 0.30 -0.29
N VAL A 845 -11.15 -0.62 0.60
CA VAL A 845 -10.49 -0.76 1.90
C VAL A 845 -9.27 -1.69 1.77
N PRO A 846 -8.13 -1.40 2.43
CA PRO A 846 -6.98 -2.27 2.44
C PRO A 846 -7.34 -3.72 2.76
N GLY A 847 -6.75 -4.67 2.02
CA GLY A 847 -7.12 -6.09 2.10
C GLY A 847 -8.26 -6.49 1.15
N GLY A 848 -8.63 -5.63 0.16
CA GLY A 848 -9.57 -5.97 -0.91
C GLY A 848 -11.01 -6.14 -0.43
N LYS A 849 -11.46 -5.30 0.48
CA LYS A 849 -12.81 -5.33 1.06
C LYS A 849 -13.62 -4.10 0.67
N THR A 850 -14.95 -4.26 0.63
CA THR A 850 -15.87 -3.13 0.56
C THR A 850 -15.93 -2.41 1.91
N LEU A 851 -16.51 -1.21 1.94
CA LEU A 851 -16.72 -0.44 3.18
C LEU A 851 -17.55 -1.23 4.21
N SER A 852 -18.63 -1.84 3.77
CA SER A 852 -19.51 -2.64 4.64
C SER A 852 -18.84 -3.93 5.12
N GLU A 853 -18.12 -4.65 4.25
CA GLU A 853 -17.36 -5.85 4.62
C GLU A 853 -16.30 -5.54 5.68
N ALA A 854 -15.57 -4.43 5.52
CA ALA A 854 -14.54 -4.03 6.47
C ALA A 854 -15.11 -3.71 7.86
N TYR A 855 -16.27 -3.05 7.91
CA TYR A 855 -16.96 -2.77 9.16
C TYR A 855 -17.45 -4.04 9.85
N ILE A 856 -18.18 -4.91 9.11
CA ILE A 856 -18.69 -6.18 9.64
C ILE A 856 -17.55 -7.07 10.14
N GLN A 857 -16.44 -7.13 9.40
CA GLN A 857 -15.26 -7.87 9.83
C GLN A 857 -14.74 -7.36 11.18
N LYS A 858 -14.69 -6.05 11.37
CA LYS A 858 -14.19 -5.48 12.62
C LYS A 858 -15.13 -5.78 13.80
N VAL A 859 -16.45 -5.71 13.59
CA VAL A 859 -17.44 -6.15 14.60
C VAL A 859 -17.25 -7.62 14.93
N SER A 860 -17.04 -8.46 13.92
CA SER A 860 -16.80 -9.90 14.10
C SER A 860 -15.48 -10.17 14.85
N ASP A 861 -14.42 -9.40 14.58
CA ASP A 861 -13.14 -9.52 15.29
C ASP A 861 -13.32 -9.27 16.79
N VAL A 862 -14.06 -8.20 17.15
CA VAL A 862 -14.37 -7.89 18.55
C VAL A 862 -15.25 -8.98 19.17
N GLY A 863 -16.27 -9.46 18.43
CA GLY A 863 -17.12 -10.57 18.87
C GLY A 863 -16.33 -11.85 19.14
N ASN A 864 -15.37 -12.17 18.29
CA ASN A 864 -14.47 -13.31 18.48
C ASN A 864 -13.60 -13.16 19.74
N LEU A 865 -13.10 -11.96 20.01
CA LEU A 865 -12.33 -11.68 21.24
C LEU A 865 -13.22 -11.80 22.49
N ALA A 866 -14.46 -11.32 22.44
CA ALA A 866 -15.42 -11.50 23.52
C ALA A 866 -15.74 -12.98 23.78
N GLN A 867 -15.95 -13.75 22.70
CA GLN A 867 -16.17 -15.19 22.81
C GLN A 867 -14.95 -15.94 23.37
N GLN A 868 -13.74 -15.55 22.94
CA GLN A 868 -12.51 -16.12 23.52
C GLN A 868 -12.37 -15.80 25.01
N ALA A 869 -12.69 -14.56 25.43
CA ALA A 869 -12.68 -14.17 26.82
C ALA A 869 -13.73 -14.97 27.64
N LEU A 870 -14.92 -15.23 27.07
CA LEU A 870 -15.93 -16.06 27.72
C LEU A 870 -15.45 -17.50 27.94
N VAL A 871 -14.95 -18.15 26.89
CA VAL A 871 -14.41 -19.52 26.98
C VAL A 871 -13.23 -19.59 27.96
N ALA A 872 -12.36 -18.57 27.93
CA ALA A 872 -11.23 -18.49 28.88
C ALA A 872 -11.72 -18.31 30.32
N LYS A 873 -12.75 -17.46 30.56
CA LYS A 873 -13.35 -17.27 31.87
C LYS A 873 -13.92 -18.58 32.41
N ASP A 874 -14.68 -19.33 31.60
CA ASP A 874 -15.28 -20.59 31.99
C ASP A 874 -14.21 -21.64 32.32
N ALA A 875 -13.18 -21.76 31.49
CA ALA A 875 -12.06 -22.67 31.74
C ALA A 875 -11.25 -22.29 33.00
N LEU A 876 -10.97 -21.01 33.20
CA LEU A 876 -10.22 -20.49 34.31
C LEU A 876 -11.02 -20.55 35.61
N SER A 877 -12.36 -20.48 35.56
CA SER A 877 -13.19 -20.68 36.75
C SER A 877 -13.04 -22.11 37.28
N VAL A 878 -13.02 -23.11 36.42
CA VAL A 878 -12.76 -24.50 36.82
C VAL A 878 -11.38 -24.66 37.45
N VAL A 879 -10.35 -24.02 36.89
CA VAL A 879 -8.98 -24.04 37.42
C VAL A 879 -8.92 -23.35 38.80
N TYR A 880 -9.64 -22.23 38.95
CA TYR A 880 -9.73 -21.53 40.23
C TYR A 880 -10.43 -22.36 41.27
N ASP A 881 -11.57 -23.00 40.95
CA ASP A 881 -12.31 -23.88 41.87
C ASP A 881 -11.43 -25.06 42.30
N GLN A 882 -10.66 -25.66 41.37
CA GLN A 882 -9.68 -26.71 41.75
C GLN A 882 -8.57 -26.17 42.65
N ALA A 883 -8.10 -24.94 42.45
CA ALA A 883 -7.11 -24.34 43.32
C ALA A 883 -7.68 -24.03 44.74
N VAL A 884 -8.97 -23.63 44.82
CA VAL A 884 -9.70 -23.47 46.09
C VAL A 884 -9.82 -24.80 46.78
N GLU A 885 -10.25 -25.86 46.10
CA GLU A 885 -10.38 -27.21 46.65
C GLU A 885 -9.02 -27.73 47.14
N ALA A 886 -7.96 -27.52 46.36
CA ALA A 886 -6.58 -27.89 46.79
C ALA A 886 -6.15 -27.14 48.07
N ARG A 887 -6.49 -25.82 48.16
CA ARG A 887 -6.23 -25.04 49.37
C ARG A 887 -7.04 -25.59 50.55
N ASP A 888 -8.33 -25.89 50.35
CA ASP A 888 -9.21 -26.35 51.40
C ASP A 888 -8.83 -27.77 51.90
N THR A 889 -8.30 -28.60 51.02
CA THR A 889 -7.75 -29.90 51.39
C THR A 889 -6.55 -29.77 52.35
N VAL A 890 -5.71 -28.75 52.19
CA VAL A 890 -4.52 -28.53 53.03
C VAL A 890 -4.85 -27.68 54.25
N SER A 891 -5.58 -26.59 54.07
CA SER A 891 -5.75 -25.51 55.05
C SER A 891 -7.18 -25.42 55.61
N GLY A 892 -8.12 -26.14 55.03
CA GLY A 892 -9.53 -26.07 55.40
C GLY A 892 -9.78 -26.79 56.72
N VAL A 893 -10.83 -26.41 57.46
CA VAL A 893 -11.28 -27.04 58.66
C VAL A 893 -12.33 -28.10 58.33
N SER A 894 -11.99 -29.38 58.57
CA SER A 894 -12.95 -30.47 58.46
C SER A 894 -13.60 -30.70 59.86
N LEU A 895 -14.92 -30.51 59.94
CA LEU A 895 -15.66 -30.74 61.17
C LEU A 895 -15.48 -32.15 61.71
N ASP A 896 -15.38 -33.17 60.90
CA ASP A 896 -15.19 -34.54 61.25
C ASP A 896 -13.79 -34.81 61.89
N GLU A 897 -12.77 -34.20 61.25
CA GLU A 897 -11.40 -34.29 61.79
C GLU A 897 -11.25 -33.56 63.15
N GLU A 898 -11.83 -32.36 63.22
CA GLU A 898 -11.80 -31.59 64.46
C GLU A 898 -12.63 -32.25 65.56
N ALA A 899 -13.78 -32.83 65.23
CA ALA A 899 -14.56 -33.62 66.20
C ALA A 899 -13.77 -34.85 66.73
N ALA A 900 -13.08 -35.57 65.84
CA ALA A 900 -12.20 -36.68 66.22
C ALA A 900 -11.02 -36.17 67.07
N ALA A 901 -10.40 -35.04 66.70
CA ALA A 901 -9.35 -34.38 67.43
C ALA A 901 -9.85 -33.93 68.88
N LEU A 902 -11.05 -33.32 68.89
CA LEU A 902 -11.70 -32.88 70.12
C LEU A 902 -11.84 -34.07 71.13
N ILE A 903 -12.42 -35.20 70.64
CA ILE A 903 -12.61 -36.41 71.44
C ILE A 903 -11.27 -36.93 71.89
N ARG A 904 -10.29 -37.03 71.03
CA ARG A 904 -8.95 -37.49 71.38
C ARG A 904 -8.28 -36.62 72.43
N PHE A 905 -8.30 -35.31 72.26
CA PHE A 905 -7.72 -34.40 73.27
C PHE A 905 -8.50 -34.31 74.53
N GLN A 906 -9.84 -34.47 74.51
CA GLN A 906 -10.67 -34.62 75.73
C GLN A 906 -10.28 -35.88 76.54
N GLN A 907 -10.14 -37.00 75.82
CA GLN A 907 -9.72 -38.27 76.48
C GLN A 907 -8.30 -38.15 77.05
N ALA A 908 -7.39 -37.56 76.34
CA ALA A 908 -6.01 -37.33 76.76
C ALA A 908 -5.94 -36.37 77.96
N TYR A 909 -6.78 -35.31 77.97
CA TYR A 909 -6.92 -34.39 79.08
C TYR A 909 -7.47 -35.10 80.36
N GLN A 910 -8.60 -35.86 80.21
CA GLN A 910 -9.17 -36.63 81.32
C GLN A 910 -8.22 -37.65 81.89
N ALA A 911 -7.49 -38.40 81.05
CA ALA A 911 -6.48 -39.31 81.45
C ALA A 911 -5.35 -38.63 82.25
N SER A 912 -4.83 -37.48 81.70
CA SER A 912 -3.79 -36.72 82.40
C SER A 912 -4.24 -36.14 83.77
N ALA A 913 -5.49 -35.65 83.79
CA ALA A 913 -6.10 -35.15 85.05
C ALA A 913 -6.31 -36.23 86.06
N LYS A 914 -6.68 -37.47 85.65
CA LYS A 914 -6.81 -38.60 86.48
C LYS A 914 -5.46 -39.05 87.11
N VAL A 915 -4.40 -39.03 86.23
CA VAL A 915 -3.01 -39.30 86.67
C VAL A 915 -2.58 -38.24 87.70
N MET A 916 -2.89 -36.96 87.45
CA MET A 916 -2.62 -35.85 88.43
C MET A 916 -3.31 -36.07 89.75
N GLN A 917 -4.62 -36.42 89.70
CA GLN A 917 -5.41 -36.71 90.91
C GLN A 917 -4.82 -37.88 91.69
N THR A 918 -4.46 -38.96 90.98
CA THR A 918 -3.83 -40.13 91.62
C THR A 918 -2.45 -39.80 92.23
N ALA A 919 -1.64 -39.01 91.48
CA ALA A 919 -0.34 -38.54 91.95
C ALA A 919 -0.47 -37.64 93.20
N SER A 920 -1.47 -36.73 93.21
CA SER A 920 -1.78 -35.93 94.41
C SER A 920 -2.22 -36.79 95.61
N THR A 921 -3.09 -37.79 95.39
CA THR A 921 -3.56 -38.68 96.44
C THR A 921 -2.38 -39.51 97.02
N LEU A 922 -1.50 -40.01 96.17
CA LEU A 922 -0.27 -40.69 96.54
C LEU A 922 0.68 -39.77 97.34
N PHE A 923 0.81 -38.50 96.86
CA PHE A 923 1.62 -37.50 97.55
C PHE A 923 1.06 -37.20 99.00
N ASP A 924 -0.26 -36.96 99.02
CA ASP A 924 -0.94 -36.74 100.29
C ASP A 924 -0.84 -37.97 101.27
N ALA A 925 -0.91 -39.20 100.71
CA ALA A 925 -0.72 -40.44 101.47
C ALA A 925 0.71 -40.56 102.06
N ILE A 926 1.74 -40.17 101.30
CA ILE A 926 3.11 -40.13 101.76
C ILE A 926 3.33 -39.04 102.81
N LEU A 927 2.77 -37.85 102.67
CA LEU A 927 2.85 -36.80 103.64
C LEU A 927 2.16 -37.12 104.90
N ARG A 928 1.20 -38.04 104.96
CA ARG A 928 0.52 -38.54 106.13
C ARG A 928 1.28 -39.68 106.85
N VAL A 929 2.20 -40.35 106.19
CA VAL A 929 3.02 -41.46 106.71
C VAL A 929 4.41 -41.00 107.17
N GLY A 930 4.88 -39.85 106.84
CA GLY A 930 6.06 -39.18 107.35
C GLY A 930 5.68 -38.12 108.33
#